data_88a5dc54c02dd86bf5fe2cad80a1f8d2
#
_entry.id   88a5dc54c02dd86bf5fe2cad80a1f8d2
#
_cell.length_a   1.000
_cell.length_b   1.000
_cell.length_c   1.000
_cell.angle_alpha   90.00
_cell.angle_beta   90.00
_cell.angle_gamma   90.00
#
_symmetry.space_group_name_H-M   'P 1'
#
loop_
_entity.id
_entity.type
_entity.pdbx_description
1 polymer ?
#
loop_
_entity_poly.entity_id
_entity_poly.type
_entity_poly.pdbx_seq_one_letter_code
_entity_poly.pdbx_strand_id
1 'polypeptide(L)'
;MIKESIDKNGQTKVNSFQLELLKRDFPQCFDKVGKFDIKAFENLIKTEEIDIKKEGYSLEFLGKSYARLLASLDSETVIVPDKSNENSHSQNVYIVGDNLDALQHLKYSYSGQIKCIYIDPPYNTGSDGFVYNDKFEFTAEELAKKINIEEDEARRVLDMQGTSTHSAWLTFMYPRLELARNLLDEDGVIFISVDDNEQANCKLLCDSIFGENSYVTSIPRLTSAQRPSQEKYLSIQHDYVLVYVKNKDSENGFARTIKRNNLDEILEDGIGHYFQGDTSPILASATQGYSKNGDYDFEYNGKVYSPIASDGARRRWLWTRERMNAAIKLGILVPTQNGIRVQNYIDMEFQEKTNIMAPKDSGLILASYDLINSVYANKHGTKSLKKLDLIFDFAKPVSLIKELIKLCYDKNAICLDFFSGSATTAQAVMELNAEDEGTRKFILVQLDEPVKKGSEAEKAGYKTIDEIGRERIRRAASDFAQENPQKAERMDLDFKTYYLKETDKYTLDKIVNFNPELPIDGEDIKSKFGKETVIETWKIKDGYGFNADVRKVDLKGYTAYLLSDSKVGTSLYLIEDMPEEAIIELVRKIEANELNLDRIIEYGYAFGYTSNTALRSNLKTLKNRTSISPVIRY
;
A
#
# COMPACT_ATOMS: atom_id res chain seq x y z
N MET A 1 16.55 -13.31 -16.81
CA MET A 1 15.45 -12.57 -16.16
C MET A 1 14.11 -13.27 -16.30
N ILE A 2 13.42 -13.22 -17.45
CA ILE A 2 12.17 -14.01 -17.63
C ILE A 2 12.46 -15.50 -17.50
N LYS A 3 13.53 -16.01 -18.11
CA LYS A 3 13.97 -17.40 -17.95
C LYS A 3 14.15 -17.80 -16.48
N GLU A 4 14.77 -16.94 -15.67
CA GLU A 4 14.90 -17.19 -14.22
C GLU A 4 13.54 -17.27 -13.52
N SER A 5 12.57 -16.41 -13.90
CA SER A 5 11.20 -16.47 -13.38
C SER A 5 10.50 -17.76 -13.82
N ILE A 6 10.61 -18.14 -15.10
CA ILE A 6 10.04 -19.38 -15.63
C ILE A 6 10.65 -20.61 -14.93
N ASP A 7 11.98 -20.68 -14.81
CA ASP A 7 12.67 -21.78 -14.15
C ASP A 7 12.26 -21.88 -12.66
N LYS A 8 12.16 -20.74 -11.97
CA LYS A 8 11.67 -20.66 -10.59
C LYS A 8 10.21 -21.10 -10.49
N ASN A 9 9.35 -20.58 -11.35
CA ASN A 9 7.91 -20.91 -11.39
C ASN A 9 7.71 -22.42 -11.68
N GLY A 10 8.55 -23.01 -12.54
CA GLY A 10 8.56 -24.46 -12.80
C GLY A 10 8.76 -25.30 -11.53
N GLN A 11 9.57 -24.83 -10.59
CA GLN A 11 9.88 -25.51 -9.33
C GLN A 11 8.98 -25.08 -8.17
N THR A 12 8.25 -23.96 -8.30
CA THR A 12 7.39 -23.41 -7.26
C THR A 12 6.21 -24.34 -7.00
N LYS A 13 5.94 -24.59 -5.72
CA LYS A 13 4.79 -25.35 -5.21
C LYS A 13 3.91 -24.46 -4.36
N VAL A 14 2.73 -24.96 -4.03
CA VAL A 14 1.84 -24.29 -3.08
C VAL A 14 2.59 -24.00 -1.76
N ASN A 15 2.40 -22.83 -1.19
CA ASN A 15 3.08 -22.35 0.03
C ASN A 15 4.62 -22.20 -0.10
N SER A 16 5.22 -22.20 -1.28
CA SER A 16 6.67 -21.96 -1.43
C SER A 16 7.10 -20.65 -0.78
N PHE A 17 6.29 -19.60 -0.93
CA PHE A 17 6.55 -18.31 -0.34
C PHE A 17 6.53 -18.35 1.20
N GLN A 18 5.51 -18.95 1.82
CA GLN A 18 5.41 -19.11 3.28
C GLN A 18 6.55 -19.96 3.82
N LEU A 19 6.99 -20.98 3.03
CA LEU A 19 8.12 -21.83 3.38
C LEU A 19 9.45 -21.04 3.37
N GLU A 20 9.63 -20.12 2.43
CA GLU A 20 10.80 -19.22 2.39
C GLU A 20 10.83 -18.31 3.63
N LEU A 21 9.69 -17.74 4.04
CA LEU A 21 9.59 -16.96 5.26
C LEU A 21 9.94 -17.79 6.50
N LEU A 22 9.38 -18.99 6.62
CA LEU A 22 9.69 -19.90 7.74
C LEU A 22 11.18 -20.26 7.79
N LYS A 23 11.81 -20.51 6.64
CA LYS A 23 13.26 -20.80 6.58
C LYS A 23 14.10 -19.62 7.01
N ARG A 24 13.68 -18.40 6.63
CA ARG A 24 14.39 -17.16 7.00
C ARG A 24 14.29 -16.90 8.50
N ASP A 25 13.09 -17.01 9.06
CA ASP A 25 12.80 -16.60 10.43
C ASP A 25 13.05 -17.70 11.46
N PHE A 26 12.96 -18.98 11.04
CA PHE A 26 13.17 -20.17 11.88
C PHE A 26 14.13 -21.19 11.25
N PRO A 27 15.36 -20.79 10.87
CA PRO A 27 16.31 -21.70 10.18
C PRO A 27 16.66 -22.93 11.03
N GLN A 28 16.58 -22.84 12.36
CA GLN A 28 16.85 -23.93 13.30
C GLN A 28 15.80 -25.06 13.26
N CYS A 29 14.66 -24.82 12.64
CA CYS A 29 13.61 -25.83 12.44
C CYS A 29 13.77 -26.61 11.12
N PHE A 30 14.88 -26.44 10.41
CA PHE A 30 15.17 -27.16 9.18
C PHE A 30 16.46 -27.97 9.30
N ASP A 31 16.43 -29.22 8.80
CA ASP A 31 17.62 -30.05 8.74
C ASP A 31 18.54 -29.64 7.55
N LYS A 32 19.73 -30.26 7.47
CA LYS A 32 20.72 -30.00 6.42
C LYS A 32 20.22 -30.30 5.00
N VAL A 33 19.13 -31.05 4.86
CA VAL A 33 18.50 -31.40 3.59
C VAL A 33 17.31 -30.48 3.30
N GLY A 34 17.00 -29.54 4.22
CA GLY A 34 15.90 -28.58 4.09
C GLY A 34 14.53 -29.12 4.51
N LYS A 35 14.47 -30.23 5.24
CA LYS A 35 13.23 -30.79 5.76
C LYS A 35 12.86 -30.07 7.05
N PHE A 36 11.61 -29.65 7.16
CA PHE A 36 11.06 -28.96 8.35
C PHE A 36 10.81 -29.93 9.51
N ASP A 37 11.35 -29.63 10.67
CA ASP A 37 11.13 -30.37 11.91
C ASP A 37 10.02 -29.69 12.73
N ILE A 38 8.81 -30.24 12.62
CA ILE A 38 7.63 -29.73 13.32
C ILE A 38 7.77 -29.81 14.84
N LYS A 39 8.51 -30.84 15.36
CA LYS A 39 8.74 -30.97 16.80
C LYS A 39 9.69 -29.91 17.35
N ALA A 40 10.73 -29.57 16.57
CA ALA A 40 11.63 -28.48 16.90
C ALA A 40 10.86 -27.14 16.94
N PHE A 41 9.97 -26.91 15.98
CA PHE A 41 9.10 -25.74 15.94
C PHE A 41 8.10 -25.72 17.09
N GLU A 42 7.40 -26.85 17.35
CA GLU A 42 6.52 -26.97 18.51
C GLU A 42 7.23 -26.69 19.84
N ASN A 43 8.48 -27.11 19.99
CA ASN A 43 9.25 -26.85 21.20
C ASN A 43 9.64 -25.38 21.36
N LEU A 44 9.83 -24.65 20.25
CA LEU A 44 10.09 -23.20 20.28
C LEU A 44 8.86 -22.41 20.73
N ILE A 45 7.67 -22.82 20.32
CA ILE A 45 6.42 -22.12 20.62
C ILE A 45 5.74 -22.65 21.91
N LYS A 46 6.19 -23.78 22.46
CA LYS A 46 5.72 -24.32 23.75
C LYS A 46 6.31 -23.52 24.90
N THR A 47 5.75 -22.35 25.15
CA THR A 47 5.94 -21.59 26.37
C THR A 47 4.62 -21.63 27.17
N GLU A 48 4.66 -21.29 28.44
CA GLU A 48 3.44 -21.18 29.27
C GLU A 48 2.48 -20.08 28.76
N GLU A 49 2.95 -19.23 27.83
CA GLU A 49 2.21 -18.09 27.27
C GLU A 49 1.53 -18.38 25.92
N ILE A 50 1.89 -19.48 25.24
CA ILE A 50 1.33 -19.81 23.92
C ILE A 50 0.48 -21.08 24.01
N ASP A 51 -0.83 -20.92 23.91
CA ASP A 51 -1.78 -22.04 23.81
C ASP A 51 -1.95 -22.46 22.35
N ILE A 52 -1.60 -23.71 22.04
CA ILE A 52 -1.75 -24.27 20.70
C ILE A 52 -3.19 -24.70 20.49
N LYS A 53 -3.95 -23.93 19.73
CA LYS A 53 -5.33 -24.30 19.36
C LYS A 53 -5.32 -25.58 18.51
N LYS A 54 -6.05 -26.59 18.98
CA LYS A 54 -6.26 -27.86 18.25
C LYS A 54 -7.42 -27.76 17.28
N GLU A 55 -8.39 -26.90 17.55
CA GLU A 55 -9.55 -26.61 16.71
C GLU A 55 -9.59 -25.12 16.44
N GLY A 56 -9.76 -24.71 15.18
CA GLY A 56 -9.80 -23.33 14.76
C GLY A 56 -10.75 -23.15 13.58
N TYR A 57 -11.19 -21.91 13.39
CA TYR A 57 -11.93 -21.50 12.22
C TYR A 57 -10.96 -21.34 11.05
N SER A 58 -11.32 -21.86 9.87
CA SER A 58 -10.58 -21.65 8.63
C SER A 58 -11.54 -21.33 7.49
N LEU A 59 -11.16 -20.38 6.62
CA LEU A 59 -11.87 -20.09 5.39
C LEU A 59 -11.44 -21.10 4.33
N GLU A 60 -12.38 -21.93 3.84
CA GLU A 60 -12.15 -22.85 2.73
C GLU A 60 -13.05 -22.48 1.54
N PHE A 61 -12.47 -22.47 0.34
CA PHE A 61 -13.16 -22.18 -0.92
C PHE A 61 -12.46 -22.88 -2.09
N LEU A 62 -13.20 -23.13 -3.16
CA LEU A 62 -12.66 -23.69 -4.38
C LEU A 62 -11.59 -22.73 -4.96
N GLY A 63 -10.39 -23.24 -5.25
CA GLY A 63 -9.28 -22.46 -5.79
C GLY A 63 -8.32 -21.90 -4.74
N LYS A 64 -8.52 -22.10 -3.43
CA LYS A 64 -7.62 -21.59 -2.39
C LYS A 64 -6.16 -22.02 -2.57
N SER A 65 -5.91 -23.30 -2.85
CA SER A 65 -4.55 -23.80 -3.10
C SER A 65 -3.94 -23.21 -4.36
N TYR A 66 -4.74 -23.00 -5.40
CA TYR A 66 -4.31 -22.31 -6.62
C TYR A 66 -3.97 -20.84 -6.35
N ALA A 67 -4.80 -20.13 -5.61
CA ALA A 67 -4.55 -18.74 -5.22
C ALA A 67 -3.23 -18.58 -4.42
N ARG A 68 -2.92 -19.53 -3.54
CA ARG A 68 -1.63 -19.59 -2.83
C ARG A 68 -0.46 -19.85 -3.77
N LEU A 69 -0.65 -20.69 -4.78
CA LEU A 69 0.36 -20.89 -5.81
C LEU A 69 0.64 -19.59 -6.55
N LEU A 70 -0.40 -18.87 -7.01
CA LEU A 70 -0.29 -17.59 -7.70
C LEU A 70 0.48 -16.54 -6.88
N ALA A 71 0.25 -16.45 -5.58
CA ALA A 71 1.00 -15.56 -4.69
C ALA A 71 2.49 -15.90 -4.62
N SER A 72 2.85 -17.17 -4.86
CA SER A 72 4.23 -17.68 -4.80
C SER A 72 4.98 -17.56 -6.13
N LEU A 73 4.28 -17.33 -7.24
CA LEU A 73 4.90 -17.19 -8.55
C LEU A 73 5.59 -15.83 -8.71
N ASP A 74 6.53 -15.77 -9.65
CA ASP A 74 7.11 -14.53 -10.15
C ASP A 74 6.43 -14.12 -11.45
N SER A 75 6.27 -12.82 -11.67
CA SER A 75 5.77 -12.32 -12.95
C SER A 75 6.74 -12.64 -14.08
N GLU A 76 6.18 -13.05 -15.22
CA GLU A 76 6.89 -13.30 -16.49
C GLU A 76 6.79 -12.10 -17.44
N THR A 77 6.23 -10.97 -16.97
CA THR A 77 6.19 -9.72 -17.72
C THR A 77 7.48 -8.91 -17.59
N VAL A 78 7.68 -7.97 -18.50
CA VAL A 78 8.74 -6.97 -18.44
C VAL A 78 8.17 -5.59 -18.16
N ILE A 79 8.99 -4.73 -17.53
CA ILE A 79 8.62 -3.35 -17.18
C ILE A 79 9.13 -2.42 -18.26
N VAL A 80 8.23 -1.94 -19.11
CA VAL A 80 8.54 -1.04 -20.22
C VAL A 80 8.30 0.40 -19.77
N PRO A 81 9.35 1.25 -19.67
CA PRO A 81 9.16 2.66 -19.34
C PRO A 81 8.50 3.42 -20.48
N ASP A 82 7.60 4.35 -20.15
CA ASP A 82 7.10 5.31 -21.13
C ASP A 82 8.19 6.32 -21.52
N LYS A 83 8.16 6.79 -22.76
CA LYS A 83 9.14 7.78 -23.25
C LYS A 83 9.07 9.11 -22.50
N SER A 84 7.90 9.49 -21.97
CA SER A 84 7.73 10.68 -21.15
C SER A 84 8.56 10.66 -19.86
N ASN A 85 8.94 9.45 -19.37
CA ASN A 85 9.74 9.31 -18.16
C ASN A 85 11.15 9.91 -18.27
N GLU A 86 11.69 10.04 -19.49
CA GLU A 86 13.04 10.62 -19.73
C GLU A 86 13.19 12.04 -19.18
N ASN A 87 12.09 12.79 -19.15
CA ASN A 87 12.07 14.18 -18.68
C ASN A 87 11.38 14.35 -17.30
N SER A 88 10.94 13.26 -16.68
CA SER A 88 10.26 13.30 -15.38
C SER A 88 11.22 12.97 -14.24
N HIS A 89 11.30 13.89 -13.26
CA HIS A 89 12.00 13.68 -12.00
C HIS A 89 11.07 13.22 -10.89
N SER A 90 9.82 12.91 -11.23
CA SER A 90 8.80 12.51 -10.26
C SER A 90 9.18 11.23 -9.50
N GLN A 91 8.75 11.20 -8.25
CA GLN A 91 8.83 10.04 -7.38
C GLN A 91 7.54 9.20 -7.43
N ASN A 92 6.48 9.73 -8.05
CA ASN A 92 5.21 9.06 -8.22
C ASN A 92 5.25 8.11 -9.42
N VAL A 93 4.53 6.99 -9.31
CA VAL A 93 4.56 5.92 -10.31
C VAL A 93 3.14 5.50 -10.70
N TYR A 94 2.92 5.34 -12.00
CA TYR A 94 1.71 4.77 -12.58
C TYR A 94 2.07 3.54 -13.43
N ILE A 95 1.56 2.37 -13.06
CA ILE A 95 1.83 1.10 -13.75
C ILE A 95 0.57 0.69 -14.53
N VAL A 96 0.73 0.48 -15.83
CA VAL A 96 -0.33 -0.03 -16.71
C VAL A 96 -0.12 -1.52 -16.93
N GLY A 97 -1.06 -2.33 -16.48
CA GLY A 97 -1.01 -3.79 -16.58
C GLY A 97 -1.80 -4.50 -15.50
N ASP A 98 -1.74 -5.83 -15.48
CA ASP A 98 -2.38 -6.63 -14.44
C ASP A 98 -1.78 -6.33 -13.06
N ASN A 99 -2.64 -6.22 -12.05
CA ASN A 99 -2.20 -5.86 -10.71
C ASN A 99 -1.51 -7.01 -9.97
N LEU A 100 -1.78 -8.27 -10.29
CA LEU A 100 -1.05 -9.40 -9.73
C LEU A 100 0.40 -9.38 -10.21
N ASP A 101 0.63 -9.18 -11.52
CA ASP A 101 1.97 -9.01 -12.09
C ASP A 101 2.70 -7.81 -11.48
N ALA A 102 2.01 -6.67 -11.35
CA ALA A 102 2.58 -5.49 -10.72
C ALA A 102 3.03 -5.76 -9.28
N LEU A 103 2.19 -6.40 -8.47
CA LEU A 103 2.51 -6.76 -7.09
C LEU A 103 3.66 -7.77 -7.00
N GLN A 104 3.73 -8.72 -7.94
CA GLN A 104 4.84 -9.66 -8.05
C GLN A 104 6.17 -8.96 -8.39
N HIS A 105 6.17 -7.91 -9.19
CA HIS A 105 7.35 -7.06 -9.41
C HIS A 105 7.69 -6.24 -8.17
N LEU A 106 6.69 -5.57 -7.57
CA LEU A 106 6.89 -4.69 -6.42
C LEU A 106 7.45 -5.42 -5.20
N LYS A 107 7.16 -6.71 -5.00
CA LYS A 107 7.65 -7.49 -3.85
C LYS A 107 9.18 -7.47 -3.68
N TYR A 108 9.93 -7.27 -4.76
CA TYR A 108 11.39 -7.26 -4.71
C TYR A 108 11.97 -5.96 -4.18
N SER A 109 11.33 -4.83 -4.50
CA SER A 109 11.86 -3.50 -4.20
C SER A 109 11.10 -2.75 -3.10
N TYR A 110 9.86 -3.15 -2.82
CA TYR A 110 8.98 -2.41 -1.92
C TYR A 110 8.46 -3.24 -0.75
N SER A 111 9.00 -4.45 -0.52
CA SER A 111 8.64 -5.27 0.65
C SER A 111 8.90 -4.50 1.94
N GLY A 112 7.87 -4.38 2.79
CA GLY A 112 7.95 -3.67 4.07
C GLY A 112 8.14 -2.15 3.96
N GLN A 113 7.78 -1.51 2.84
CA GLN A 113 7.99 -0.07 2.63
C GLN A 113 6.70 0.73 2.39
N ILE A 114 5.57 0.06 2.13
CA ILE A 114 4.30 0.72 1.85
C ILE A 114 3.58 1.04 3.16
N LYS A 115 3.32 2.32 3.38
CA LYS A 115 2.66 2.78 4.61
C LYS A 115 1.14 2.72 4.54
N CYS A 116 0.59 3.01 3.37
CA CYS A 116 -0.84 3.07 3.14
C CYS A 116 -1.20 2.32 1.86
N ILE A 117 -2.10 1.37 1.96
CA ILE A 117 -2.74 0.75 0.79
C ILE A 117 -4.21 1.13 0.84
N TYR A 118 -4.73 1.68 -0.26
CA TYR A 118 -6.15 1.83 -0.49
C TYR A 118 -6.52 1.07 -1.75
N ILE A 119 -7.58 0.27 -1.71
CA ILE A 119 -8.10 -0.43 -2.88
C ILE A 119 -9.61 -0.40 -2.95
N ASP A 120 -10.10 -0.36 -4.18
CA ASP A 120 -11.52 -0.43 -4.54
C ASP A 120 -11.72 -1.56 -5.58
N PRO A 121 -11.63 -2.84 -5.14
CA PRO A 121 -11.77 -3.97 -6.04
C PRO A 121 -13.20 -4.09 -6.59
N PRO A 122 -13.44 -4.87 -7.65
CA PRO A 122 -14.80 -5.15 -8.12
C PRO A 122 -15.61 -5.82 -7.00
N TYR A 123 -16.88 -5.40 -6.86
CA TYR A 123 -17.76 -5.83 -5.77
C TYR A 123 -18.53 -7.13 -6.03
N ASN A 124 -18.34 -7.71 -7.21
CA ASN A 124 -19.03 -8.95 -7.62
C ASN A 124 -20.58 -8.83 -7.61
N THR A 125 -21.08 -7.67 -7.99
CA THR A 125 -22.52 -7.36 -8.01
C THR A 125 -23.26 -8.02 -9.18
N GLY A 126 -22.54 -8.66 -10.11
CA GLY A 126 -23.05 -9.15 -11.40
C GLY A 126 -23.30 -8.02 -12.42
N SER A 127 -23.28 -6.77 -12.01
CA SER A 127 -23.43 -5.58 -12.88
C SER A 127 -22.14 -4.75 -12.99
N ASP A 128 -21.16 -4.99 -12.13
CA ASP A 128 -19.86 -4.34 -12.12
C ASP A 128 -18.87 -4.88 -13.16
N GLY A 129 -19.30 -5.90 -13.92
CA GLY A 129 -18.47 -6.52 -14.97
C GLY A 129 -17.40 -7.46 -14.45
N PHE A 130 -17.38 -7.75 -13.14
CA PHE A 130 -16.40 -8.72 -12.62
C PHE A 130 -16.59 -10.09 -13.25
N VAL A 131 -15.53 -10.57 -13.85
CA VAL A 131 -15.38 -11.93 -14.33
C VAL A 131 -13.96 -12.36 -14.00
N TYR A 132 -13.79 -13.56 -13.47
CA TYR A 132 -12.46 -14.09 -13.19
C TYR A 132 -11.68 -14.30 -14.49
N ASN A 133 -10.70 -13.45 -14.76
CA ASN A 133 -9.97 -13.41 -16.03
C ASN A 133 -8.48 -13.80 -15.90
N ASP A 134 -8.00 -14.10 -14.71
CA ASP A 134 -6.61 -14.53 -14.52
C ASP A 134 -6.36 -15.78 -15.39
N LYS A 135 -5.30 -15.75 -16.18
CA LYS A 135 -4.97 -16.84 -17.12
C LYS A 135 -4.52 -18.08 -16.35
N PHE A 136 -5.05 -19.21 -16.74
CA PHE A 136 -4.53 -20.50 -16.28
C PHE A 136 -3.45 -20.97 -17.25
N GLU A 137 -2.21 -21.01 -16.78
CA GLU A 137 -1.05 -21.47 -17.57
C GLU A 137 -0.81 -22.97 -17.44
N PHE A 138 -1.66 -23.68 -16.69
CA PHE A 138 -1.50 -25.08 -16.38
C PHE A 138 -2.63 -25.93 -16.95
N THR A 139 -2.29 -27.12 -17.39
CA THR A 139 -3.30 -28.17 -17.62
C THR A 139 -3.83 -28.70 -16.27
N ALA A 140 -4.99 -29.38 -16.28
CA ALA A 140 -5.53 -29.96 -15.06
C ALA A 140 -4.57 -30.93 -14.38
N GLU A 141 -3.84 -31.75 -15.15
CA GLU A 141 -2.83 -32.67 -14.63
C GLU A 141 -1.62 -31.95 -13.98
N GLU A 142 -1.11 -30.90 -14.64
CA GLU A 142 -0.01 -30.09 -14.11
C GLU A 142 -0.41 -29.36 -12.84
N LEU A 143 -1.62 -28.76 -12.84
CA LEU A 143 -2.16 -28.06 -11.68
C LEU A 143 -2.36 -29.02 -10.51
N ALA A 144 -2.98 -30.17 -10.74
CA ALA A 144 -3.18 -31.21 -9.74
C ALA A 144 -1.87 -31.62 -9.04
N LYS A 145 -0.80 -31.81 -9.82
CA LYS A 145 0.54 -32.12 -9.29
C LYS A 145 1.16 -30.97 -8.50
N LYS A 146 1.01 -29.72 -8.99
CA LYS A 146 1.61 -28.52 -8.35
C LYS A 146 0.98 -28.21 -6.99
N ILE A 147 -0.33 -28.34 -6.88
CA ILE A 147 -1.07 -27.98 -5.66
C ILE A 147 -1.53 -29.19 -4.84
N ASN A 148 -1.17 -30.40 -5.28
CA ASN A 148 -1.44 -31.67 -4.60
C ASN A 148 -2.94 -31.90 -4.33
N ILE A 149 -3.74 -31.83 -5.39
CA ILE A 149 -5.18 -32.15 -5.40
C ILE A 149 -5.49 -33.19 -6.48
N GLU A 150 -6.71 -33.72 -6.47
CA GLU A 150 -7.19 -34.60 -7.54
C GLU A 150 -7.39 -33.83 -8.85
N GLU A 151 -7.20 -34.49 -10.00
CA GLU A 151 -7.33 -33.85 -11.33
C GLU A 151 -8.73 -33.28 -11.58
N ASP A 152 -9.79 -33.95 -11.10
CA ASP A 152 -11.16 -33.45 -11.21
C ASP A 152 -11.37 -32.15 -10.42
N GLU A 153 -10.72 -32.00 -9.28
CA GLU A 153 -10.74 -30.74 -8.53
C GLU A 153 -9.95 -29.64 -9.24
N ALA A 154 -8.77 -29.98 -9.79
CA ALA A 154 -8.01 -29.06 -10.62
C ALA A 154 -8.80 -28.57 -11.84
N ARG A 155 -9.54 -29.46 -12.50
CA ARG A 155 -10.43 -29.12 -13.62
C ARG A 155 -11.52 -28.14 -13.19
N ARG A 156 -12.16 -28.38 -12.04
CA ARG A 156 -13.14 -27.43 -11.46
C ARG A 156 -12.56 -26.08 -11.12
N VAL A 157 -11.29 -26.00 -10.70
CA VAL A 157 -10.59 -24.72 -10.50
C VAL A 157 -10.41 -24.00 -11.82
N LEU A 158 -9.96 -24.70 -12.87
CA LEU A 158 -9.82 -24.13 -14.22
C LEU A 158 -11.16 -23.66 -14.80
N ASP A 159 -12.26 -24.38 -14.52
CA ASP A 159 -13.61 -24.04 -14.96
C ASP A 159 -14.18 -22.77 -14.29
N MET A 160 -13.51 -22.22 -13.27
CA MET A 160 -13.88 -20.91 -12.70
C MET A 160 -13.58 -19.74 -13.63
N GLN A 161 -12.70 -19.92 -14.61
CA GLN A 161 -12.41 -18.86 -15.58
C GLN A 161 -13.68 -18.43 -16.30
N GLY A 162 -13.88 -17.12 -16.40
CA GLY A 162 -15.09 -16.58 -17.00
C GLY A 162 -16.33 -16.59 -16.07
N THR A 163 -16.18 -16.94 -14.79
CA THR A 163 -17.29 -16.90 -13.81
C THR A 163 -17.16 -15.74 -12.82
N SER A 164 -18.27 -15.40 -12.18
CA SER A 164 -18.39 -14.33 -11.16
C SER A 164 -18.94 -14.89 -9.84
N THR A 165 -18.46 -16.05 -9.41
CA THR A 165 -18.84 -16.66 -8.12
C THR A 165 -18.01 -16.10 -6.97
N HIS A 166 -18.50 -16.24 -5.72
CA HIS A 166 -17.72 -15.88 -4.52
C HIS A 166 -16.38 -16.61 -4.48
N SER A 167 -16.31 -17.88 -4.87
CA SER A 167 -15.05 -18.62 -4.95
C SER A 167 -14.09 -18.03 -5.98
N ALA A 168 -14.59 -17.60 -7.14
CA ALA A 168 -13.80 -16.93 -8.17
C ALA A 168 -13.26 -15.59 -7.66
N TRP A 169 -14.10 -14.80 -6.97
CA TRP A 169 -13.69 -13.55 -6.37
C TRP A 169 -12.63 -13.74 -5.27
N LEU A 170 -12.82 -14.72 -4.39
CA LEU A 170 -11.85 -15.06 -3.35
C LEU A 170 -10.52 -15.55 -3.95
N THR A 171 -10.58 -16.36 -5.01
CA THR A 171 -9.38 -16.84 -5.74
C THR A 171 -8.63 -15.68 -6.39
N PHE A 172 -9.34 -14.70 -6.94
CA PHE A 172 -8.79 -13.48 -7.52
C PHE A 172 -8.14 -12.57 -6.46
N MET A 173 -8.80 -12.36 -5.33
CA MET A 173 -8.33 -11.43 -4.30
C MET A 173 -7.20 -11.98 -3.43
N TYR A 174 -7.18 -13.30 -3.16
CA TYR A 174 -6.21 -13.92 -2.26
C TYR A 174 -4.76 -13.58 -2.59
N PRO A 175 -4.23 -13.85 -3.80
CA PRO A 175 -2.82 -13.61 -4.11
C PRO A 175 -2.48 -12.12 -4.04
N ARG A 176 -3.40 -11.25 -4.40
CA ARG A 176 -3.25 -9.79 -4.37
C ARG A 176 -3.13 -9.26 -2.94
N LEU A 177 -3.97 -9.75 -2.03
CA LEU A 177 -3.92 -9.38 -0.60
C LEU A 177 -2.70 -9.97 0.12
N GLU A 178 -2.31 -11.20 -0.21
CA GLU A 178 -1.09 -11.84 0.33
C GLU A 178 0.17 -11.04 -0.03
N LEU A 179 0.29 -10.63 -1.30
CA LEU A 179 1.39 -9.78 -1.75
C LEU A 179 1.30 -8.38 -1.14
N ALA A 180 0.10 -7.79 -1.06
CA ALA A 180 -0.11 -6.49 -0.43
C ALA A 180 0.34 -6.47 1.03
N ARG A 181 0.03 -7.52 1.81
CA ARG A 181 0.51 -7.67 3.19
C ARG A 181 2.03 -7.63 3.29
N ASN A 182 2.73 -8.27 2.35
CA ASN A 182 4.18 -8.24 2.34
C ASN A 182 4.77 -6.87 2.04
N LEU A 183 4.10 -6.09 1.19
CA LEU A 183 4.53 -4.74 0.84
C LEU A 183 4.36 -3.76 1.98
N LEU A 184 3.38 -3.98 2.88
CA LEU A 184 3.14 -3.10 4.02
C LEU A 184 4.34 -3.02 4.95
N ASP A 185 4.62 -1.81 5.42
CA ASP A 185 5.50 -1.54 6.56
C ASP A 185 4.91 -2.15 7.84
N GLU A 186 5.72 -2.31 8.90
CA GLU A 186 5.26 -2.92 10.15
C GLU A 186 4.09 -2.18 10.81
N ASP A 187 4.04 -0.86 10.68
CA ASP A 187 2.92 -0.03 11.11
C ASP A 187 2.03 0.43 9.93
N GLY A 188 2.10 -0.29 8.81
CA GLY A 188 1.31 -0.04 7.61
C GLY A 188 -0.14 -0.47 7.74
N VAL A 189 -1.01 0.17 6.97
CA VAL A 189 -2.46 -0.05 6.96
C VAL A 189 -2.98 -0.29 5.54
N ILE A 190 -3.97 -1.18 5.43
CA ILE A 190 -4.75 -1.36 4.22
C ILE A 190 -6.23 -1.02 4.46
N PHE A 191 -6.79 -0.23 3.54
CA PHE A 191 -8.19 0.13 3.46
C PHE A 191 -8.80 -0.51 2.22
N ILE A 192 -9.86 -1.28 2.39
CA ILE A 192 -10.52 -2.01 1.31
C ILE A 192 -11.98 -1.59 1.23
N SER A 193 -12.35 -0.90 0.15
CA SER A 193 -13.75 -0.60 -0.14
C SER A 193 -14.46 -1.85 -0.66
N VAL A 194 -15.62 -2.16 -0.14
CA VAL A 194 -16.42 -3.33 -0.54
C VAL A 194 -17.89 -3.12 -0.14
N ASP A 195 -18.84 -3.67 -0.89
CA ASP A 195 -20.26 -3.65 -0.53
C ASP A 195 -20.71 -4.96 0.17
N ASP A 196 -22.03 -5.07 0.42
CA ASP A 196 -22.64 -6.22 1.09
C ASP A 196 -22.40 -7.55 0.36
N ASN A 197 -22.12 -7.55 -0.96
CA ASN A 197 -21.95 -8.79 -1.73
C ASN A 197 -20.71 -9.57 -1.26
N GLU A 198 -19.60 -8.88 -1.01
CA GLU A 198 -18.32 -9.54 -0.66
C GLU A 198 -17.72 -9.07 0.68
N GLN A 199 -18.38 -8.19 1.43
CA GLN A 199 -17.85 -7.69 2.71
C GLN A 199 -17.50 -8.81 3.69
N ALA A 200 -18.40 -9.77 3.89
CA ALA A 200 -18.19 -10.88 4.80
C ALA A 200 -17.04 -11.79 4.31
N ASN A 201 -17.03 -12.13 3.01
CA ASN A 201 -16.00 -12.95 2.39
C ASN A 201 -14.63 -12.26 2.43
N CYS A 202 -14.58 -10.97 2.13
CA CYS A 202 -13.37 -10.16 2.19
C CYS A 202 -12.80 -10.12 3.61
N LYS A 203 -13.66 -9.93 4.62
CA LYS A 203 -13.22 -9.95 6.03
C LYS A 203 -12.60 -11.28 6.39
N LEU A 204 -13.26 -12.40 6.09
CA LEU A 204 -12.74 -13.73 6.39
C LEU A 204 -11.44 -14.04 5.64
N LEU A 205 -11.34 -13.57 4.40
CA LEU A 205 -10.12 -13.68 3.60
C LEU A 205 -8.97 -12.89 4.24
N CYS A 206 -9.22 -11.65 4.63
CA CYS A 206 -8.24 -10.81 5.31
C CYS A 206 -7.83 -11.37 6.67
N ASP A 207 -8.77 -11.91 7.46
CA ASP A 207 -8.45 -12.61 8.71
C ASP A 207 -7.48 -13.79 8.47
N SER A 208 -7.69 -14.55 7.38
CA SER A 208 -6.80 -15.65 7.00
C SER A 208 -5.41 -15.22 6.55
N ILE A 209 -5.27 -14.00 5.99
CA ILE A 209 -4.02 -13.47 5.43
C ILE A 209 -3.27 -12.61 6.44
N PHE A 210 -3.95 -11.63 7.03
CA PHE A 210 -3.35 -10.65 7.97
C PHE A 210 -3.34 -11.16 9.41
N GLY A 211 -4.25 -12.06 9.75
CA GLY A 211 -4.57 -12.49 11.11
C GLY A 211 -5.74 -11.72 11.71
N GLU A 212 -6.58 -12.38 12.52
CA GLU A 212 -7.74 -11.77 13.17
C GLU A 212 -7.36 -10.56 14.05
N ASN A 213 -6.20 -10.63 14.72
CA ASN A 213 -5.70 -9.54 15.57
C ASN A 213 -5.36 -8.27 14.78
N SER A 214 -5.08 -8.37 13.51
CA SER A 214 -4.77 -7.24 12.61
C SER A 214 -6.02 -6.46 12.18
N TYR A 215 -7.21 -7.03 12.38
CA TYR A 215 -8.47 -6.36 12.08
C TYR A 215 -8.70 -5.17 13.01
N VAL A 216 -8.96 -3.99 12.43
CA VAL A 216 -9.30 -2.79 13.18
C VAL A 216 -10.81 -2.61 13.23
N THR A 217 -11.45 -2.47 12.07
CA THR A 217 -12.89 -2.25 11.96
C THR A 217 -13.39 -2.38 10.52
N SER A 218 -14.71 -2.48 10.36
CA SER A 218 -15.45 -2.20 9.11
C SER A 218 -16.19 -0.88 9.28
N ILE A 219 -15.81 0.13 8.53
CA ILE A 219 -16.40 1.47 8.60
C ILE A 219 -17.53 1.54 7.56
N PRO A 220 -18.81 1.70 7.94
CA PRO A 220 -19.88 1.95 6.99
C PRO A 220 -19.73 3.36 6.39
N ARG A 221 -19.83 3.48 5.06
CA ARG A 221 -19.72 4.75 4.33
C ARG A 221 -21.01 5.03 3.58
N LEU A 222 -21.51 6.25 3.66
CA LEU A 222 -22.66 6.70 2.88
C LEU A 222 -22.30 6.80 1.38
N THR A 223 -22.94 6.00 0.53
CA THR A 223 -22.76 6.03 -0.92
C THR A 223 -23.70 7.01 -1.60
N SER A 224 -24.95 7.10 -1.13
CA SER A 224 -25.99 8.00 -1.65
C SER A 224 -26.95 8.41 -0.55
N ALA A 225 -27.33 9.68 -0.53
CA ALA A 225 -28.41 10.19 0.33
C ALA A 225 -29.80 10.06 -0.34
N GLN A 226 -29.85 9.70 -1.63
CA GLN A 226 -31.09 9.54 -2.38
C GLN A 226 -31.69 8.15 -2.15
N ARG A 227 -32.98 8.09 -1.87
CA ARG A 227 -33.72 6.83 -1.71
C ARG A 227 -34.45 6.51 -3.02
N PRO A 228 -34.14 5.39 -3.67
CA PRO A 228 -34.92 4.93 -4.82
C PRO A 228 -36.36 4.68 -4.39
N SER A 229 -37.32 5.17 -5.15
CA SER A 229 -38.77 5.03 -4.85
C SER A 229 -39.35 3.66 -5.16
N GLN A 230 -38.61 2.79 -5.82
CA GLN A 230 -39.08 1.50 -6.34
C GLN A 230 -38.52 0.28 -5.61
N GLU A 231 -37.77 0.48 -4.53
CA GLU A 231 -37.22 -0.64 -3.76
C GLU A 231 -38.33 -1.39 -3.01
N LYS A 232 -38.34 -2.72 -3.18
CA LYS A 232 -39.32 -3.61 -2.54
C LYS A 232 -39.03 -3.82 -1.05
N TYR A 233 -37.75 -3.82 -0.67
CA TYR A 233 -37.32 -4.07 0.69
C TYR A 233 -36.66 -2.82 1.27
N LEU A 234 -35.39 -2.88 1.63
CA LEU A 234 -34.61 -1.77 2.16
C LEU A 234 -33.78 -1.13 1.07
N SER A 235 -33.70 0.19 1.06
CA SER A 235 -32.77 0.92 0.20
C SER A 235 -31.39 0.89 0.82
N ILE A 236 -30.46 0.19 0.19
CA ILE A 236 -29.06 0.14 0.61
C ILE A 236 -28.39 1.43 0.14
N GLN A 237 -27.87 2.21 1.10
CA GLN A 237 -27.26 3.52 0.85
C GLN A 237 -25.82 3.60 1.36
N HIS A 238 -25.20 2.47 1.64
CA HIS A 238 -23.86 2.37 2.18
C HIS A 238 -23.07 1.26 1.50
N ASP A 239 -21.77 1.38 1.60
CA ASP A 239 -20.78 0.34 1.44
C ASP A 239 -19.86 0.35 2.67
N TYR A 240 -18.80 -0.40 2.66
CA TYR A 240 -17.87 -0.52 3.79
C TYR A 240 -16.45 -0.20 3.36
N VAL A 241 -15.67 0.30 4.32
CA VAL A 241 -14.21 0.31 4.24
C VAL A 241 -13.69 -0.64 5.33
N LEU A 242 -13.16 -1.78 4.93
CA LEU A 242 -12.48 -2.69 5.85
C LEU A 242 -11.09 -2.14 6.14
N VAL A 243 -10.68 -2.19 7.40
CA VAL A 243 -9.41 -1.63 7.87
C VAL A 243 -8.61 -2.72 8.57
N TYR A 244 -7.43 -3.01 8.02
CA TYR A 244 -6.44 -3.91 8.60
C TYR A 244 -5.09 -3.22 8.74
N VAL A 245 -4.40 -3.46 9.84
CA VAL A 245 -3.01 -3.06 10.04
C VAL A 245 -2.11 -4.27 9.95
N LYS A 246 -0.85 -4.12 9.55
CA LYS A 246 0.06 -5.25 9.48
C LYS A 246 0.40 -5.78 10.88
N ASN A 247 0.68 -4.89 11.81
CA ASN A 247 0.96 -5.22 13.20
C ASN A 247 0.25 -4.23 14.12
N LYS A 248 -0.70 -4.72 14.91
CA LYS A 248 -1.52 -3.91 15.83
C LYS A 248 -0.77 -3.50 17.10
N ASP A 249 0.30 -4.20 17.43
CA ASP A 249 1.16 -3.92 18.58
C ASP A 249 2.26 -2.89 18.25
N SER A 250 2.24 -2.34 17.03
CA SER A 250 3.09 -1.22 16.63
C SER A 250 2.84 -0.01 17.56
N GLU A 251 3.90 0.69 17.94
CA GLU A 251 3.83 1.87 18.81
C GLU A 251 3.02 3.02 18.20
N ASN A 252 2.92 3.07 16.86
CA ASN A 252 2.21 4.10 16.12
C ASN A 252 0.77 3.65 15.85
N GLY A 253 -0.19 4.22 16.58
CA GLY A 253 -1.61 4.13 16.25
C GLY A 253 -1.98 5.06 15.08
N PHE A 254 -3.27 5.13 14.77
CA PHE A 254 -3.77 6.07 13.77
C PHE A 254 -3.59 7.52 14.20
N ALA A 255 -3.32 8.39 13.23
CA ALA A 255 -3.25 9.82 13.45
C ALA A 255 -4.57 10.35 14.01
N ARG A 256 -4.47 11.24 14.96
CA ARG A 256 -5.63 11.95 15.50
C ARG A 256 -5.91 13.15 14.60
N THR A 257 -7.15 13.29 14.19
CA THR A 257 -7.58 14.43 13.38
C THR A 257 -8.37 15.41 14.25
N ILE A 258 -8.10 16.71 14.07
CA ILE A 258 -8.94 17.73 14.70
C ILE A 258 -10.21 17.82 13.85
N LYS A 259 -11.27 17.11 14.25
CA LYS A 259 -12.60 17.27 13.64
C LYS A 259 -13.66 17.46 14.68
N ARG A 260 -14.21 18.65 14.70
CA ARG A 260 -15.62 18.91 14.94
C ARG A 260 -16.19 19.58 13.68
N ASN A 261 -17.52 19.48 13.50
CA ASN A 261 -18.23 20.04 12.36
C ASN A 261 -17.64 21.38 11.93
N ASN A 262 -17.52 21.62 10.64
CA ASN A 262 -16.94 22.81 9.98
C ASN A 262 -17.54 24.18 10.39
N LEU A 263 -18.24 24.25 11.48
CA LEU A 263 -18.96 25.45 11.98
C LEU A 263 -18.47 25.93 13.36
N ASP A 264 -17.58 25.18 14.02
CA ASP A 264 -17.10 25.59 15.34
C ASP A 264 -15.85 26.47 15.18
N GLU A 265 -15.97 27.74 15.61
CA GLU A 265 -14.86 28.67 15.63
C GLU A 265 -13.82 28.24 16.66
N ILE A 266 -12.56 28.11 16.21
CA ILE A 266 -11.43 27.86 17.11
C ILE A 266 -11.01 29.19 17.71
N LEU A 267 -11.06 29.25 19.03
CA LEU A 267 -10.61 30.38 19.82
C LEU A 267 -9.28 30.05 20.48
N GLU A 268 -8.50 31.08 20.81
CA GLU A 268 -7.23 30.98 21.51
C GLU A 268 -7.26 31.86 22.76
N ASP A 269 -6.68 31.38 23.84
CA ASP A 269 -6.37 32.15 25.04
C ASP A 269 -4.89 31.96 25.44
N GLY A 270 -4.47 32.52 26.56
CA GLY A 270 -3.07 32.37 27.01
C GLY A 270 -2.66 30.96 27.43
N ILE A 271 -3.52 29.95 27.27
CA ILE A 271 -3.30 28.54 27.66
C ILE A 271 -3.22 27.68 26.42
N GLY A 272 -4.12 27.85 25.45
CA GLY A 272 -4.17 27.03 24.25
C GLY A 272 -5.38 27.33 23.38
N HIS A 273 -5.58 26.48 22.37
CA HIS A 273 -6.70 26.57 21.42
C HIS A 273 -7.92 25.77 21.91
N TYR A 274 -9.12 26.29 21.73
CA TYR A 274 -10.36 25.64 22.14
C TYR A 274 -11.52 25.96 21.21
N PHE A 275 -12.53 25.08 21.19
CA PHE A 275 -13.80 25.37 20.51
C PHE A 275 -14.76 26.14 21.43
N GLN A 276 -15.48 27.11 20.88
CA GLN A 276 -16.48 27.86 21.63
C GLN A 276 -17.51 26.93 22.27
N GLY A 277 -17.69 27.03 23.59
CA GLY A 277 -18.64 26.22 24.35
C GLY A 277 -18.23 24.77 24.62
N ASP A 278 -17.05 24.32 24.20
CA ASP A 278 -16.53 22.99 24.52
C ASP A 278 -16.04 22.94 25.96
N THR A 279 -16.88 22.44 26.82
CA THR A 279 -16.60 22.37 28.25
C THR A 279 -17.03 21.03 28.84
N SER A 280 -16.28 20.55 29.82
CA SER A 280 -16.59 19.32 30.54
C SER A 280 -17.22 19.59 31.91
N PRO A 281 -18.18 18.75 32.37
CA PRO A 281 -18.77 18.87 33.71
C PRO A 281 -17.74 18.44 34.75
N ILE A 282 -17.67 19.18 35.85
CA ILE A 282 -16.87 18.85 37.04
C ILE A 282 -17.73 18.44 38.22
N LEU A 283 -19.05 18.57 38.10
CA LEU A 283 -20.03 18.07 39.06
C LEU A 283 -20.39 16.59 38.71
N ALA A 284 -20.37 15.71 39.69
CA ALA A 284 -20.72 14.31 39.51
C ALA A 284 -22.18 14.13 39.08
N SER A 285 -22.43 13.10 38.23
CA SER A 285 -23.79 12.68 37.87
C SER A 285 -24.50 11.97 39.04
N ALA A 286 -25.81 11.78 38.93
CA ALA A 286 -26.61 11.10 39.96
C ALA A 286 -26.17 9.64 40.23
N THR A 287 -25.56 8.99 39.24
CA THR A 287 -25.09 7.61 39.31
C THR A 287 -23.70 7.44 39.95
N GLN A 288 -22.98 8.57 40.11
CA GLN A 288 -21.58 8.57 40.60
C GLN A 288 -21.50 8.78 42.12
N GLY A 289 -22.04 7.99 42.96
CA GLY A 289 -21.96 7.92 44.40
C GLY A 289 -21.41 9.16 45.14
N TYR A 290 -21.76 9.32 46.42
CA TYR A 290 -21.27 10.38 47.29
C TYR A 290 -19.79 10.16 47.69
N SER A 291 -19.03 11.24 47.84
CA SER A 291 -17.67 11.25 48.40
C SER A 291 -17.45 12.53 49.21
N LYS A 292 -17.08 12.36 50.48
CA LYS A 292 -16.80 13.49 51.40
C LYS A 292 -15.68 14.41 50.88
N ASN A 293 -14.71 13.88 50.18
CA ASN A 293 -13.57 14.63 49.62
C ASN A 293 -13.97 15.55 48.44
N GLY A 294 -15.10 15.28 47.81
CA GLY A 294 -15.64 16.10 46.70
C GLY A 294 -16.80 17.00 47.16
N ASP A 295 -17.20 16.95 48.42
CA ASP A 295 -18.28 17.77 48.97
C ASP A 295 -17.71 19.01 49.67
N TYR A 296 -17.46 20.08 48.92
CA TYR A 296 -16.91 21.33 49.41
C TYR A 296 -17.40 22.51 48.54
N ASP A 297 -17.45 23.68 49.15
CA ASP A 297 -17.70 24.92 48.45
C ASP A 297 -16.39 25.60 48.08
N PHE A 298 -16.38 26.35 46.96
CA PHE A 298 -15.24 27.16 46.52
C PHE A 298 -15.72 28.47 45.91
N GLU A 299 -14.86 29.48 45.93
CA GLU A 299 -15.13 30.79 45.34
C GLU A 299 -14.37 30.94 44.01
N TYR A 300 -15.06 31.47 42.99
CA TYR A 300 -14.48 31.80 41.70
C TYR A 300 -15.16 33.04 41.12
N ASN A 301 -14.39 34.05 40.73
CA ASN A 301 -14.86 35.33 40.21
C ASN A 301 -15.93 36.01 41.12
N GLY A 302 -15.68 35.98 42.44
CA GLY A 302 -16.57 36.63 43.44
C GLY A 302 -17.90 35.90 43.69
N LYS A 303 -18.05 34.67 43.15
CA LYS A 303 -19.24 33.84 43.36
C LYS A 303 -18.85 32.51 44.04
N VAL A 304 -19.65 32.13 45.04
CA VAL A 304 -19.49 30.82 45.71
C VAL A 304 -20.24 29.75 44.93
N TYR A 305 -19.54 28.63 44.64
CA TYR A 305 -20.08 27.47 43.98
C TYR A 305 -20.11 26.29 44.95
N SER A 306 -21.28 25.71 45.11
CA SER A 306 -21.52 24.49 45.88
C SER A 306 -21.83 23.30 44.97
N PRO A 307 -21.57 22.06 45.36
CA PRO A 307 -21.85 20.90 44.52
C PRO A 307 -23.34 20.53 44.51
N ILE A 308 -24.18 21.51 44.12
CA ILE A 308 -25.63 21.37 44.00
C ILE A 308 -25.99 21.30 42.52
N ALA A 309 -26.68 20.23 42.13
CA ALA A 309 -27.15 20.05 40.76
C ALA A 309 -28.42 20.87 40.48
N SER A 310 -28.81 20.99 39.20
CA SER A 310 -30.01 21.74 38.77
C SER A 310 -31.32 21.19 39.34
N ASP A 311 -31.34 19.94 39.80
CA ASP A 311 -32.47 19.33 40.52
C ASP A 311 -32.52 19.64 42.02
N GLY A 312 -31.59 20.48 42.50
CA GLY A 312 -31.44 20.86 43.90
C GLY A 312 -30.70 19.82 44.76
N ALA A 313 -30.34 18.70 44.21
CA ALA A 313 -29.65 17.65 44.97
C ALA A 313 -28.19 18.02 45.23
N ARG A 314 -27.73 17.88 46.47
CA ARG A 314 -26.32 18.04 46.81
C ARG A 314 -25.56 16.80 46.36
N ARG A 315 -24.52 17.02 45.54
CA ARG A 315 -23.66 15.94 44.94
C ARG A 315 -22.23 16.12 45.41
N ARG A 316 -21.27 15.81 44.58
CA ARG A 316 -19.85 16.02 44.81
C ARG A 316 -19.17 16.57 43.56
N TRP A 317 -18.07 17.29 43.76
CA TRP A 317 -17.15 17.59 42.68
C TRP A 317 -16.39 16.33 42.28
N LEU A 318 -16.08 16.17 40.99
CA LEU A 318 -15.24 15.07 40.49
C LEU A 318 -13.79 15.29 40.90
N TRP A 319 -13.41 16.50 41.24
CA TRP A 319 -12.07 16.90 41.57
C TRP A 319 -11.86 17.10 43.06
N THR A 320 -10.58 16.86 43.51
CA THR A 320 -10.16 17.22 44.86
C THR A 320 -10.07 18.74 44.99
N ARG A 321 -10.08 19.23 46.20
CA ARG A 321 -9.92 20.65 46.50
C ARG A 321 -8.61 21.23 45.94
N GLU A 322 -7.53 20.45 45.97
CA GLU A 322 -6.22 20.83 45.41
C GLU A 322 -6.29 21.02 43.89
N ARG A 323 -6.90 20.08 43.18
CA ARG A 323 -7.11 20.15 41.72
C ARG A 323 -8.02 21.33 41.35
N MET A 324 -9.06 21.59 42.12
CA MET A 324 -9.94 22.71 41.92
C MET A 324 -9.19 24.05 42.10
N ASN A 325 -8.38 24.17 43.17
CA ASN A 325 -7.59 25.38 43.42
C ASN A 325 -6.54 25.64 42.30
N ALA A 326 -5.96 24.57 41.73
CA ALA A 326 -5.08 24.70 40.59
C ALA A 326 -5.83 25.20 39.34
N ALA A 327 -7.01 24.66 39.07
CA ALA A 327 -7.88 25.12 37.96
C ALA A 327 -8.32 26.56 38.10
N ILE A 328 -8.62 27.01 39.32
CA ILE A 328 -8.95 28.41 39.64
C ILE A 328 -7.75 29.33 39.30
N LYS A 329 -6.54 28.94 39.72
CA LYS A 329 -5.31 29.71 39.45
C LYS A 329 -4.98 29.77 37.95
N LEU A 330 -5.28 28.70 37.21
CA LEU A 330 -5.07 28.64 35.77
C LEU A 330 -6.17 29.39 34.97
N GLY A 331 -7.31 29.72 35.60
CA GLY A 331 -8.41 30.40 34.93
C GLY A 331 -9.21 29.54 33.94
N ILE A 332 -9.10 28.22 34.05
CA ILE A 332 -9.74 27.27 33.11
C ILE A 332 -11.20 26.93 33.44
N LEU A 333 -11.78 27.53 34.45
CA LEU A 333 -13.17 27.32 34.86
C LEU A 333 -14.11 28.25 34.09
N VAL A 334 -15.20 27.68 33.59
CA VAL A 334 -16.20 28.36 32.78
C VAL A 334 -17.53 28.41 33.55
N PRO A 335 -17.98 29.58 34.04
CA PRO A 335 -19.31 29.73 34.61
C PRO A 335 -20.39 29.51 33.54
N THR A 336 -21.43 28.76 33.89
CA THR A 336 -22.60 28.54 33.04
C THR A 336 -23.88 28.84 33.79
N GLN A 337 -25.02 28.89 33.11
CA GLN A 337 -26.32 29.10 33.74
C GLN A 337 -26.63 28.05 34.83
N ASN A 338 -26.15 26.82 34.64
CA ASN A 338 -26.45 25.66 35.51
C ASN A 338 -25.28 25.27 36.43
N GLY A 339 -24.31 26.18 36.66
CA GLY A 339 -23.17 25.88 37.53
C GLY A 339 -21.83 26.27 36.91
N ILE A 340 -20.83 25.47 37.12
CA ILE A 340 -19.47 25.69 36.63
C ILE A 340 -18.94 24.47 35.91
N ARG A 341 -18.17 24.68 34.86
CA ARG A 341 -17.58 23.65 34.02
C ARG A 341 -16.09 23.94 33.81
N VAL A 342 -15.34 23.04 33.21
CA VAL A 342 -13.94 23.26 32.82
C VAL A 342 -13.83 23.42 31.31
N GLN A 343 -13.02 24.38 30.85
CA GLN A 343 -12.70 24.56 29.44
C GLN A 343 -11.92 23.33 28.90
N ASN A 344 -12.35 22.77 27.80
CA ASN A 344 -11.58 21.79 27.08
C ASN A 344 -10.70 22.51 26.05
N TYR A 345 -9.41 22.18 26.02
CA TYR A 345 -8.47 22.67 25.03
C TYR A 345 -8.17 21.60 23.97
N ILE A 346 -7.86 22.05 22.76
CA ILE A 346 -7.54 21.21 21.63
C ILE A 346 -6.13 20.64 21.82
N ASP A 347 -5.18 21.47 22.14
CA ASP A 347 -3.74 21.25 22.17
C ASP A 347 -3.13 21.15 23.57
N MET A 348 -3.93 21.35 24.61
CA MET A 348 -3.50 21.34 26.01
C MET A 348 -4.41 20.47 26.86
N GLU A 349 -3.86 19.78 27.86
CA GLU A 349 -4.64 19.03 28.85
C GLU A 349 -4.30 19.44 30.29
N PHE A 350 -5.30 19.45 31.13
CA PHE A 350 -5.13 19.63 32.57
C PHE A 350 -4.85 18.28 33.21
N GLN A 351 -3.54 17.97 33.37
CA GLN A 351 -3.08 16.65 33.82
C GLN A 351 -3.60 16.26 35.18
N GLU A 352 -3.99 15.00 35.34
CA GLU A 352 -4.66 14.51 36.54
C GLU A 352 -3.70 14.37 37.74
N LYS A 353 -2.45 13.94 37.48
CA LYS A 353 -1.47 13.68 38.54
C LYS A 353 -0.71 14.92 39.01
N THR A 354 -0.46 15.86 38.12
CA THR A 354 0.41 17.02 38.36
C THR A 354 -0.36 18.32 38.58
N ASN A 355 -1.65 18.37 38.18
CA ASN A 355 -2.50 19.55 38.21
C ASN A 355 -1.90 20.76 37.45
N ILE A 356 -1.19 20.52 36.36
CA ILE A 356 -0.67 21.54 35.46
C ILE A 356 -1.25 21.36 34.05
N MET A 357 -1.25 22.45 33.27
CA MET A 357 -1.49 22.34 31.83
C MET A 357 -0.26 21.82 31.14
N ALA A 358 -0.42 20.84 30.30
CA ALA A 358 0.65 20.27 29.48
C ALA A 358 0.17 20.12 28.05
N PRO A 359 1.07 20.21 27.06
CA PRO A 359 0.72 19.88 25.70
C PRO A 359 0.12 18.47 25.63
N LYS A 360 -0.98 18.35 24.92
CA LYS A 360 -1.56 17.04 24.62
C LYS A 360 -1.48 16.81 23.12
N ASP A 361 -1.36 15.56 22.78
CA ASP A 361 -1.50 15.12 21.42
C ASP A 361 -2.95 15.43 20.96
N SER A 362 -3.08 16.50 20.17
CA SER A 362 -4.37 17.11 19.86
C SER A 362 -5.08 16.33 18.78
N GLY A 363 -6.32 15.94 19.02
CA GLY A 363 -7.19 15.37 17.99
C GLY A 363 -8.12 14.28 18.50
N LEU A 364 -9.13 14.01 17.70
CA LEU A 364 -10.05 12.90 17.87
C LEU A 364 -9.63 11.78 16.92
N ILE A 365 -9.65 10.54 17.40
CA ILE A 365 -9.56 9.38 16.53
C ILE A 365 -10.84 9.34 15.70
N LEU A 366 -10.74 9.02 14.41
CA LEU A 366 -11.89 8.84 13.54
C LEU A 366 -12.83 7.79 14.14
N ALA A 367 -14.08 8.15 14.34
CA ALA A 367 -15.08 7.19 14.80
C ALA A 367 -15.60 6.36 13.61
N SER A 368 -15.99 5.12 13.87
CA SER A 368 -16.43 4.19 12.81
C SER A 368 -17.67 4.66 12.02
N TYR A 369 -18.42 5.63 12.53
CA TYR A 369 -19.59 6.21 11.84
C TYR A 369 -19.33 7.56 11.16
N ASP A 370 -18.12 8.13 11.27
CA ASP A 370 -17.81 9.45 10.71
C ASP A 370 -17.89 9.49 9.18
N LEU A 371 -17.70 8.34 8.52
CA LEU A 371 -17.88 8.22 7.07
C LEU A 371 -19.35 8.15 6.64
N ILE A 372 -20.31 8.07 7.57
CA ILE A 372 -21.73 8.21 7.30
C ILE A 372 -22.07 9.70 7.16
N ASN A 373 -21.44 10.34 6.19
CA ASN A 373 -21.64 11.75 5.89
C ASN A 373 -21.76 11.94 4.38
N SER A 374 -22.65 12.84 3.98
CA SER A 374 -22.92 13.10 2.56
C SER A 374 -21.71 13.64 1.80
N VAL A 375 -20.69 14.18 2.46
CA VAL A 375 -19.42 14.64 1.86
C VAL A 375 -18.60 13.49 1.27
N TYR A 376 -18.81 12.27 1.76
CA TYR A 376 -18.16 11.06 1.27
C TYR A 376 -19.01 10.27 0.25
N ALA A 377 -20.18 10.79 -0.14
CA ALA A 377 -21.06 10.13 -1.11
C ALA A 377 -20.50 10.20 -2.53
N ASN A 378 -20.81 9.19 -3.34
CA ASN A 378 -20.29 9.01 -4.72
C ASN A 378 -20.50 10.24 -5.63
N LYS A 379 -21.60 11.02 -5.41
CA LYS A 379 -21.86 12.27 -6.15
C LYS A 379 -20.68 13.27 -6.12
N HIS A 380 -19.86 13.26 -5.06
CA HIS A 380 -18.68 14.12 -4.95
C HIS A 380 -17.51 13.62 -5.80
N GLY A 381 -17.36 12.32 -5.95
CA GLY A 381 -16.41 11.74 -6.93
C GLY A 381 -16.75 12.14 -8.35
N THR A 382 -18.00 11.98 -8.75
CA THR A 382 -18.50 12.42 -10.06
C THR A 382 -18.35 13.94 -10.26
N LYS A 383 -18.62 14.74 -9.22
CA LYS A 383 -18.45 16.21 -9.28
C LYS A 383 -16.98 16.60 -9.46
N SER A 384 -16.05 15.92 -8.76
CA SER A 384 -14.62 16.16 -8.91
C SER A 384 -14.15 15.89 -10.34
N LEU A 385 -14.57 14.78 -10.94
CA LEU A 385 -14.24 14.47 -12.33
C LEU A 385 -14.83 15.49 -13.32
N LYS A 386 -16.08 15.90 -13.12
CA LYS A 386 -16.70 16.92 -13.97
C LYS A 386 -15.99 18.28 -13.90
N LYS A 387 -15.45 18.66 -12.71
CA LYS A 387 -14.60 19.87 -12.59
C LYS A 387 -13.37 19.78 -13.49
N LEU A 388 -12.82 18.58 -13.64
CA LEU A 388 -11.68 18.29 -14.50
C LEU A 388 -12.08 17.97 -15.95
N ASP A 389 -13.34 18.14 -16.34
CA ASP A 389 -13.87 17.78 -17.67
C ASP A 389 -13.58 16.31 -18.04
N LEU A 390 -13.74 15.42 -17.06
CA LEU A 390 -13.53 13.97 -17.20
C LEU A 390 -14.81 13.20 -16.89
N ILE A 391 -14.94 12.05 -17.53
CA ILE A 391 -16.08 11.16 -17.40
C ILE A 391 -15.60 9.77 -16.98
N PHE A 392 -16.07 9.33 -15.83
CA PHE A 392 -15.84 7.99 -15.33
C PHE A 392 -16.97 7.63 -14.36
N ASP A 393 -17.48 6.39 -14.49
CA ASP A 393 -18.53 5.89 -13.63
C ASP A 393 -17.98 5.47 -12.27
N PHE A 394 -18.74 5.76 -11.21
CA PHE A 394 -18.48 5.30 -9.84
C PHE A 394 -17.14 5.73 -9.19
N ALA A 395 -16.57 6.86 -9.62
CA ALA A 395 -15.37 7.38 -8.97
C ALA A 395 -15.60 7.64 -7.48
N LYS A 396 -14.67 7.20 -6.63
CA LYS A 396 -14.70 7.50 -5.20
C LYS A 396 -14.42 8.99 -4.94
N PRO A 397 -15.00 9.57 -3.90
CA PRO A 397 -14.70 10.96 -3.52
C PRO A 397 -13.25 11.15 -3.07
N VAL A 398 -12.59 12.20 -3.53
CA VAL A 398 -11.23 12.58 -3.07
C VAL A 398 -11.20 12.79 -1.55
N SER A 399 -12.25 13.41 -0.99
CA SER A 399 -12.39 13.62 0.45
C SER A 399 -12.32 12.33 1.27
N LEU A 400 -12.90 11.23 0.78
CA LEU A 400 -12.80 9.92 1.43
C LEU A 400 -11.34 9.46 1.50
N ILE A 401 -10.67 9.43 0.36
CA ILE A 401 -9.30 8.90 0.28
C ILE A 401 -8.35 9.76 1.12
N LYS A 402 -8.52 11.07 1.10
CA LYS A 402 -7.75 11.99 1.97
C LYS A 402 -7.91 11.65 3.43
N GLU A 403 -9.14 11.42 3.90
CA GLU A 403 -9.38 11.07 5.31
C GLU A 403 -8.70 9.75 5.69
N LEU A 404 -8.76 8.74 4.81
CA LEU A 404 -8.12 7.45 5.07
C LEU A 404 -6.59 7.58 5.10
N ILE A 405 -5.99 8.31 4.14
CA ILE A 405 -4.54 8.54 4.13
C ILE A 405 -4.07 9.35 5.35
N LYS A 406 -4.87 10.31 5.83
CA LYS A 406 -4.57 11.09 7.06
C LYS A 406 -4.42 10.21 8.30
N LEU A 407 -5.08 9.05 8.34
CA LEU A 407 -4.92 8.10 9.45
C LEU A 407 -3.51 7.50 9.50
N CYS A 408 -2.82 7.43 8.36
CA CYS A 408 -1.41 7.06 8.31
C CYS A 408 -0.57 8.24 8.79
N TYR A 409 0.04 8.15 9.95
CA TYR A 409 0.77 9.25 10.61
C TYR A 409 1.94 9.85 9.80
N ASP A 410 2.37 9.17 8.74
CA ASP A 410 3.57 9.54 7.96
C ASP A 410 3.25 10.48 6.80
N LYS A 411 3.83 11.70 6.86
CA LYS A 411 3.74 12.70 5.78
C LYS A 411 4.63 12.39 4.57
N ASN A 412 5.50 11.39 4.67
CA ASN A 412 6.41 10.94 3.60
C ASN A 412 6.00 9.56 3.06
N ALA A 413 4.84 9.06 3.46
CA ALA A 413 4.32 7.73 3.15
C ALA A 413 4.33 7.41 1.65
N ILE A 414 4.59 6.15 1.30
CA ILE A 414 4.25 5.62 0.00
C ILE A 414 2.84 5.06 0.08
N CYS A 415 1.94 5.60 -0.75
CA CYS A 415 0.55 5.16 -0.88
C CYS A 415 0.43 4.27 -2.13
N LEU A 416 -0.03 3.03 -1.96
CA LEU A 416 -0.26 2.08 -3.05
C LEU A 416 -1.76 1.91 -3.30
N ASP A 417 -2.16 1.97 -4.57
CA ASP A 417 -3.51 1.64 -5.02
C ASP A 417 -3.41 0.77 -6.28
N PHE A 418 -3.65 -0.52 -6.13
CA PHE A 418 -3.56 -1.47 -7.24
C PHE A 418 -4.91 -1.81 -7.88
N PHE A 419 -5.94 -1.01 -7.60
CA PHE A 419 -7.22 -0.93 -8.31
C PHE A 419 -7.56 0.54 -8.58
N SER A 420 -6.62 1.28 -9.19
CA SER A 420 -6.65 2.73 -9.17
C SER A 420 -7.80 3.39 -9.95
N GLY A 421 -8.44 2.65 -10.85
CA GLY A 421 -9.57 3.14 -11.64
C GLY A 421 -9.30 4.51 -12.28
N SER A 422 -10.05 5.50 -11.86
CA SER A 422 -9.85 6.89 -12.31
C SER A 422 -8.75 7.65 -11.55
N ALA A 423 -7.85 6.99 -10.82
CA ALA A 423 -6.73 7.60 -10.08
C ALA A 423 -7.13 8.62 -9.00
N THR A 424 -8.20 8.36 -8.26
CA THR A 424 -8.63 9.23 -7.16
C THR A 424 -7.56 9.37 -6.08
N THR A 425 -6.82 8.28 -5.82
CA THR A 425 -5.76 8.24 -4.81
C THR A 425 -4.62 9.21 -5.12
N ALA A 426 -4.22 9.36 -6.38
CA ALA A 426 -3.20 10.33 -6.77
C ALA A 426 -3.63 11.76 -6.47
N GLN A 427 -4.85 12.16 -6.85
CA GLN A 427 -5.38 13.48 -6.55
C GLN A 427 -5.46 13.71 -5.03
N ALA A 428 -5.88 12.71 -4.26
CA ALA A 428 -5.95 12.80 -2.80
C ALA A 428 -4.56 13.01 -2.17
N VAL A 429 -3.53 12.32 -2.66
CA VAL A 429 -2.13 12.49 -2.20
C VAL A 429 -1.62 13.89 -2.52
N MET A 430 -1.82 14.39 -3.74
CA MET A 430 -1.40 15.73 -4.13
C MET A 430 -2.08 16.82 -3.28
N GLU A 431 -3.42 16.75 -3.13
CA GLU A 431 -4.16 17.71 -2.30
C GLU A 431 -3.72 17.65 -0.84
N LEU A 432 -3.48 16.46 -0.29
CA LEU A 432 -3.04 16.30 1.09
C LEU A 432 -1.63 16.84 1.33
N ASN A 433 -0.69 16.61 0.41
CA ASN A 433 0.65 17.19 0.47
C ASN A 433 0.59 18.73 0.43
N ALA A 434 -0.35 19.29 -0.32
CA ALA A 434 -0.57 20.75 -0.35
C ALA A 434 -1.16 21.30 0.96
N GLU A 435 -1.99 20.51 1.67
CA GLU A 435 -2.61 20.92 2.93
C GLU A 435 -1.63 20.93 4.10
N ASP A 436 -0.78 19.89 4.20
CA ASP A 436 0.05 19.64 5.38
C ASP A 436 1.57 19.68 5.11
N GLU A 437 1.97 20.15 3.92
CA GLU A 437 3.37 20.23 3.45
C GLU A 437 4.07 18.86 3.49
N GLY A 438 3.32 17.79 3.24
CA GLY A 438 3.84 16.43 3.15
C GLY A 438 4.55 16.16 1.82
N THR A 439 5.29 15.05 1.78
CA THR A 439 6.00 14.56 0.59
C THR A 439 5.59 13.12 0.27
N ARG A 440 4.32 12.79 0.53
CA ARG A 440 3.78 11.46 0.20
C ARG A 440 3.89 11.21 -1.28
N LYS A 441 4.11 9.96 -1.63
CA LYS A 441 4.23 9.45 -3.00
C LYS A 441 3.13 8.43 -3.26
N PHE A 442 2.78 8.27 -4.53
CA PHE A 442 1.84 7.22 -4.89
C PHE A 442 2.47 6.23 -5.87
N ILE A 443 2.04 4.98 -5.76
CA ILE A 443 2.20 3.93 -6.77
C ILE A 443 0.79 3.49 -7.14
N LEU A 444 0.39 3.70 -8.38
CA LEU A 444 -0.92 3.31 -8.89
C LEU A 444 -0.78 2.20 -9.91
N VAL A 445 -1.69 1.23 -9.89
CA VAL A 445 -1.76 0.17 -10.88
C VAL A 445 -3.15 0.14 -11.48
N GLN A 446 -3.23 0.09 -12.81
CA GLN A 446 -4.48 -0.05 -13.56
C GLN A 446 -4.25 -0.91 -14.79
N LEU A 447 -5.15 -1.86 -14.98
CA LEU A 447 -5.23 -2.64 -16.22
C LEU A 447 -5.62 -1.73 -17.40
N ASP A 448 -5.05 -1.97 -18.60
CA ASP A 448 -5.42 -1.31 -19.85
C ASP A 448 -6.78 -1.84 -20.38
N GLU A 449 -7.77 -1.88 -19.49
CA GLU A 449 -9.11 -2.35 -19.79
C GLU A 449 -9.82 -1.39 -20.74
N PRO A 450 -10.42 -1.87 -21.85
CA PRO A 450 -11.15 -1.04 -22.77
C PRO A 450 -12.33 -0.33 -22.10
N VAL A 451 -12.53 0.95 -22.40
CA VAL A 451 -13.73 1.66 -21.96
C VAL A 451 -14.97 1.02 -22.60
N LYS A 452 -16.10 1.09 -21.88
CA LYS A 452 -17.36 0.50 -22.35
C LYS A 452 -17.77 1.10 -23.70
N LYS A 453 -18.03 0.23 -24.67
CA LYS A 453 -18.45 0.63 -26.02
C LYS A 453 -19.76 1.45 -25.96
N GLY A 454 -19.78 2.57 -26.66
CA GLY A 454 -20.88 3.53 -26.65
C GLY A 454 -20.96 4.45 -25.42
N SER A 455 -19.99 4.34 -24.48
CA SER A 455 -19.92 5.21 -23.31
C SER A 455 -19.52 6.64 -23.66
N GLU A 456 -19.77 7.57 -22.75
CA GLU A 456 -19.32 8.96 -22.89
C GLU A 456 -17.79 9.06 -22.88
N ALA A 457 -17.09 8.16 -22.19
CA ALA A 457 -15.64 8.08 -22.20
C ALA A 457 -15.09 7.71 -23.59
N GLU A 458 -15.71 6.73 -24.30
CA GLU A 458 -15.34 6.39 -25.67
C GLU A 458 -15.60 7.56 -26.62
N LYS A 459 -16.75 8.26 -26.47
CA LYS A 459 -17.07 9.46 -27.26
C LYS A 459 -16.09 10.61 -27.04
N ALA A 460 -15.54 10.73 -25.84
CA ALA A 460 -14.49 11.69 -25.49
C ALA A 460 -13.09 11.29 -26.03
N GLY A 461 -12.97 10.11 -26.67
CA GLY A 461 -11.75 9.65 -27.33
C GLY A 461 -10.85 8.75 -26.51
N TYR A 462 -11.24 8.38 -25.28
CA TYR A 462 -10.50 7.43 -24.46
C TYR A 462 -10.71 6.01 -24.95
N LYS A 463 -9.65 5.22 -24.98
CA LYS A 463 -9.69 3.81 -25.39
C LYS A 463 -9.70 2.88 -24.19
N THR A 464 -8.96 3.23 -23.14
CA THR A 464 -8.78 2.40 -21.95
C THR A 464 -8.98 3.21 -20.67
N ILE A 465 -9.25 2.51 -19.57
CA ILE A 465 -9.49 3.12 -18.25
C ILE A 465 -8.24 3.83 -17.72
N ASP A 466 -7.06 3.26 -17.94
CA ASP A 466 -5.79 3.86 -17.50
C ASP A 466 -5.51 5.23 -18.15
N GLU A 467 -5.96 5.43 -19.40
CA GLU A 467 -5.86 6.74 -20.07
C GLU A 467 -6.63 7.83 -19.29
N ILE A 468 -7.82 7.49 -18.80
CA ILE A 468 -8.65 8.40 -17.99
C ILE A 468 -7.95 8.71 -16.65
N GLY A 469 -7.40 7.68 -16.00
CA GLY A 469 -6.69 7.84 -14.74
C GLY A 469 -5.46 8.74 -14.87
N ARG A 470 -4.62 8.51 -15.87
CA ARG A 470 -3.44 9.35 -16.15
C ARG A 470 -3.82 10.78 -16.51
N GLU A 471 -4.88 10.95 -17.30
CA GLU A 471 -5.36 12.29 -17.66
C GLU A 471 -5.93 13.02 -16.43
N ARG A 472 -6.61 12.34 -15.51
CA ARG A 472 -7.04 12.93 -14.24
C ARG A 472 -5.87 13.49 -13.44
N ILE A 473 -4.78 12.73 -13.32
CA ILE A 473 -3.60 13.18 -12.58
C ILE A 473 -3.06 14.48 -13.22
N ARG A 474 -2.90 14.51 -14.54
CA ARG A 474 -2.40 15.69 -15.25
C ARG A 474 -3.29 16.92 -15.09
N ARG A 475 -4.62 16.76 -15.23
CA ARG A 475 -5.57 17.87 -15.09
C ARG A 475 -5.65 18.36 -13.66
N ALA A 476 -5.69 17.46 -12.67
CA ALA A 476 -5.69 17.83 -11.27
C ALA A 476 -4.41 18.59 -10.88
N ALA A 477 -3.26 18.14 -11.37
CA ALA A 477 -1.96 18.82 -11.19
C ALA A 477 -1.96 20.21 -11.83
N SER A 478 -2.48 20.33 -13.06
CA SER A 478 -2.58 21.62 -13.76
C SER A 478 -3.51 22.61 -13.06
N ASP A 479 -4.70 22.17 -12.67
CA ASP A 479 -5.66 22.98 -11.92
C ASP A 479 -5.04 23.48 -10.60
N PHE A 480 -4.40 22.57 -9.86
CA PHE A 480 -3.74 22.91 -8.62
C PHE A 480 -2.61 23.93 -8.81
N ALA A 481 -1.76 23.74 -9.84
CA ALA A 481 -0.67 24.67 -10.15
C ALA A 481 -1.17 26.06 -10.54
N GLN A 482 -2.30 26.16 -11.23
CA GLN A 482 -2.94 27.44 -11.56
C GLN A 482 -3.53 28.14 -10.32
N GLU A 483 -4.19 27.37 -9.44
CA GLU A 483 -4.79 27.91 -8.21
C GLU A 483 -3.73 28.26 -7.15
N ASN A 484 -2.59 27.55 -7.11
CA ASN A 484 -1.55 27.63 -6.06
C ASN A 484 -0.12 27.60 -6.61
N PRO A 485 0.30 28.56 -7.45
CA PRO A 485 1.58 28.50 -8.18
C PRO A 485 2.81 28.39 -7.25
N GLN A 486 2.82 29.11 -6.12
CA GLN A 486 3.95 29.09 -5.19
C GLN A 486 4.11 27.74 -4.46
N LYS A 487 3.00 27.03 -4.19
CA LYS A 487 3.06 25.69 -3.61
C LYS A 487 3.47 24.65 -4.67
N ALA A 488 2.95 24.80 -5.87
CA ALA A 488 3.23 23.87 -6.98
C ALA A 488 4.72 23.75 -7.31
N GLU A 489 5.49 24.85 -7.21
CA GLU A 489 6.95 24.86 -7.42
C GLU A 489 7.72 23.93 -6.46
N ARG A 490 7.14 23.58 -5.30
CA ARG A 490 7.78 22.77 -4.25
C ARG A 490 7.22 21.35 -4.15
N MET A 491 6.23 21.03 -4.97
CA MET A 491 5.51 19.76 -4.92
C MET A 491 5.83 18.90 -6.13
N ASP A 492 5.83 17.58 -5.92
CA ASP A 492 5.86 16.61 -7.01
C ASP A 492 4.42 16.39 -7.51
N LEU A 493 4.08 17.04 -8.61
CA LEU A 493 2.77 16.99 -9.26
C LEU A 493 2.78 16.13 -10.53
N ASP A 494 3.93 15.53 -10.87
CA ASP A 494 4.11 14.67 -12.03
C ASP A 494 4.12 13.18 -11.63
N PHE A 495 4.24 12.29 -12.59
CA PHE A 495 4.38 10.85 -12.38
C PHE A 495 5.09 10.17 -13.54
N LYS A 496 5.77 9.06 -13.26
CA LYS A 496 6.37 8.17 -14.26
C LYS A 496 5.39 7.07 -14.63
N THR A 497 5.31 6.74 -15.92
CA THR A 497 4.44 5.67 -16.42
C THR A 497 5.27 4.46 -16.85
N TYR A 498 4.84 3.27 -16.45
CA TYR A 498 5.42 2.00 -16.86
C TYR A 498 4.33 1.06 -17.36
N TYR A 499 4.65 0.25 -18.37
CA TYR A 499 3.75 -0.75 -18.93
C TYR A 499 4.28 -2.15 -18.61
N LEU A 500 3.44 -3.01 -18.09
CA LEU A 500 3.75 -4.43 -17.99
C LEU A 500 3.41 -5.09 -19.32
N LYS A 501 4.38 -5.73 -19.93
CA LYS A 501 4.20 -6.39 -21.23
C LYS A 501 4.60 -7.85 -21.16
N GLU A 502 3.71 -8.70 -21.64
CA GLU A 502 4.01 -10.12 -21.84
C GLU A 502 4.97 -10.31 -23.03
N THR A 503 5.84 -11.28 -22.90
CA THR A 503 6.62 -11.78 -24.03
C THR A 503 5.80 -12.84 -24.75
N ASP A 504 5.75 -12.81 -26.09
CA ASP A 504 5.00 -13.80 -26.85
C ASP A 504 5.57 -15.22 -26.66
N LYS A 505 4.71 -16.23 -26.84
CA LYS A 505 5.05 -17.62 -26.62
C LYS A 505 6.29 -18.07 -27.43
N TYR A 506 6.45 -17.58 -28.66
CA TYR A 506 7.59 -17.91 -29.51
C TYR A 506 8.91 -17.38 -28.95
N THR A 507 8.90 -16.15 -28.46
CA THR A 507 10.06 -15.53 -27.76
C THR A 507 10.34 -16.26 -26.45
N LEU A 508 9.31 -16.63 -25.68
CA LEU A 508 9.46 -17.41 -24.44
C LEU A 508 10.05 -18.80 -24.71
N ASP A 509 9.58 -19.51 -25.72
CA ASP A 509 10.12 -20.83 -26.12
C ASP A 509 11.61 -20.72 -26.49
N LYS A 510 12.02 -19.66 -27.18
CA LYS A 510 13.43 -19.40 -27.50
C LYS A 510 14.26 -19.06 -26.25
N ILE A 511 13.72 -18.27 -25.33
CA ILE A 511 14.37 -17.92 -24.08
C ILE A 511 14.62 -19.18 -23.24
N VAL A 512 13.62 -20.05 -23.12
CA VAL A 512 13.70 -21.30 -22.36
C VAL A 512 14.72 -22.25 -22.98
N ASN A 513 14.71 -22.39 -24.31
CA ASN A 513 15.57 -23.30 -25.05
C ASN A 513 16.89 -22.66 -25.51
N PHE A 514 17.24 -21.47 -25.01
CA PHE A 514 18.44 -20.76 -25.40
C PHE A 514 19.72 -21.55 -25.10
N ASN A 515 20.54 -21.75 -26.15
CA ASN A 515 21.88 -22.32 -26.04
C ASN A 515 22.91 -21.21 -26.33
N PRO A 516 23.76 -20.83 -25.36
CA PRO A 516 24.74 -19.76 -25.54
C PRO A 516 25.87 -20.12 -26.56
N GLU A 517 25.97 -21.39 -27.00
CA GLU A 517 26.94 -21.85 -27.99
C GLU A 517 26.43 -21.73 -29.44
N LEU A 518 25.13 -21.45 -29.61
CA LEU A 518 24.51 -21.30 -30.94
C LEU A 518 24.22 -19.82 -31.23
N PRO A 519 24.24 -19.40 -32.52
CA PRO A 519 23.81 -18.07 -32.90
C PRO A 519 22.37 -17.78 -32.42
N ILE A 520 22.12 -16.56 -31.95
CA ILE A 520 20.77 -16.13 -31.56
C ILE A 520 19.96 -15.96 -32.85
N ASP A 521 18.96 -16.82 -33.03
CA ASP A 521 18.02 -16.72 -34.14
C ASP A 521 16.67 -16.18 -33.60
N GLY A 522 16.43 -14.89 -33.71
CA GLY A 522 15.18 -14.23 -33.32
C GLY A 522 15.32 -13.04 -32.38
N GLU A 523 14.18 -12.42 -32.04
CA GLU A 523 14.11 -11.26 -31.16
C GLU A 523 14.26 -11.66 -29.70
N ASP A 524 15.20 -11.02 -29.00
CA ASP A 524 15.32 -11.06 -27.54
C ASP A 524 14.54 -9.89 -26.92
N ILE A 525 14.50 -9.81 -25.59
CA ILE A 525 13.77 -8.75 -24.86
C ILE A 525 14.29 -7.36 -25.22
N LYS A 526 15.61 -7.21 -25.34
CA LYS A 526 16.24 -5.93 -25.68
C LYS A 526 15.86 -5.51 -27.10
N SER A 527 15.89 -6.44 -28.07
CA SER A 527 15.53 -6.18 -29.47
C SER A 527 14.06 -5.79 -29.61
N LYS A 528 13.18 -6.42 -28.84
CA LYS A 528 11.72 -6.21 -28.89
C LYS A 528 11.25 -4.97 -28.14
N PHE A 529 11.77 -4.73 -26.94
CA PHE A 529 11.27 -3.71 -26.01
C PHE A 529 12.29 -2.60 -25.71
N GLY A 530 13.52 -2.71 -26.18
CA GLY A 530 14.59 -1.76 -25.89
C GLY A 530 15.42 -2.10 -24.65
N LYS A 531 16.60 -1.51 -24.57
CA LYS A 531 17.54 -1.71 -23.46
C LYS A 531 17.05 -1.11 -22.14
N GLU A 532 16.29 -0.04 -22.20
CA GLU A 532 15.68 0.62 -21.05
C GLU A 532 14.75 -0.34 -20.31
N THR A 533 14.00 -1.17 -21.04
CA THR A 533 13.14 -2.22 -20.49
C THR A 533 13.95 -3.26 -19.70
N VAL A 534 15.10 -3.67 -20.22
CA VAL A 534 16.00 -4.62 -19.51
C VAL A 534 16.49 -3.97 -18.21
N ILE A 535 16.94 -2.72 -18.27
CA ILE A 535 17.46 -1.99 -17.11
C ILE A 535 16.38 -1.79 -16.06
N GLU A 536 15.18 -1.31 -16.43
CA GLU A 536 14.08 -1.06 -15.49
C GLU A 536 13.58 -2.35 -14.85
N THR A 537 13.45 -3.43 -15.61
CA THR A 537 13.02 -4.72 -15.06
C THR A 537 14.06 -5.30 -14.09
N TRP A 538 15.34 -5.22 -14.42
CA TRP A 538 16.42 -5.66 -13.53
C TRP A 538 16.50 -4.81 -12.28
N LYS A 539 16.39 -3.49 -12.42
CA LYS A 539 16.41 -2.53 -11.33
C LYS A 539 15.37 -2.90 -10.26
N ILE A 540 14.14 -3.16 -10.66
CA ILE A 540 13.07 -3.57 -9.74
C ILE A 540 13.37 -4.94 -9.12
N LYS A 541 13.75 -5.94 -9.93
CA LYS A 541 14.03 -7.30 -9.46
C LYS A 541 15.24 -7.36 -8.52
N ASP A 542 16.19 -6.46 -8.66
CA ASP A 542 17.36 -6.35 -7.79
C ASP A 542 17.11 -5.58 -6.49
N GLY A 543 15.93 -4.99 -6.32
CA GLY A 543 15.54 -4.32 -5.08
C GLY A 543 15.75 -2.81 -5.07
N TYR A 544 16.16 -2.18 -6.18
CA TYR A 544 16.45 -0.73 -6.21
C TYR A 544 15.21 0.17 -6.23
N GLY A 545 14.07 -0.32 -6.68
CA GLY A 545 12.84 0.48 -6.83
C GLY A 545 12.84 1.41 -8.06
N PHE A 546 11.66 1.95 -8.38
CA PHE A 546 11.46 2.80 -9.57
C PHE A 546 12.25 4.12 -9.53
N ASN A 547 12.51 4.62 -8.34
CA ASN A 547 13.12 5.94 -8.13
C ASN A 547 14.66 5.90 -7.97
N ALA A 548 15.27 4.72 -8.07
CA ALA A 548 16.71 4.59 -8.03
C ALA A 548 17.35 5.25 -9.26
N ASP A 549 18.40 6.04 -9.02
CA ASP A 549 19.15 6.71 -10.06
C ASP A 549 20.00 5.70 -10.85
N VAL A 550 19.91 5.76 -12.17
CA VAL A 550 20.68 4.95 -13.11
C VAL A 550 21.75 5.81 -13.76
N ARG A 551 22.98 5.77 -13.24
CA ARG A 551 24.09 6.56 -13.75
C ARG A 551 24.79 5.84 -14.89
N LYS A 552 25.04 6.56 -15.98
CA LYS A 552 25.84 6.07 -17.11
C LYS A 552 27.33 6.17 -16.77
N VAL A 553 28.06 5.09 -16.96
CA VAL A 553 29.51 5.01 -16.81
C VAL A 553 30.12 4.77 -18.18
N ASP A 554 30.95 5.71 -18.64
CA ASP A 554 31.71 5.52 -19.88
C ASP A 554 32.98 4.68 -19.61
N LEU A 555 33.11 3.62 -20.43
CA LEU A 555 34.25 2.73 -20.45
C LEU A 555 34.86 2.75 -21.86
N LYS A 556 35.54 3.86 -22.20
CA LYS A 556 36.13 4.10 -23.53
C LYS A 556 35.14 3.94 -24.69
N GLY A 557 34.02 4.63 -24.60
CA GLY A 557 32.95 4.60 -25.59
C GLY A 557 31.90 3.49 -25.40
N TYR A 558 32.13 2.56 -24.48
CA TYR A 558 31.10 1.63 -24.03
C TYR A 558 30.32 2.20 -22.85
N THR A 559 29.00 2.15 -22.91
CA THR A 559 28.14 2.65 -21.82
C THR A 559 27.69 1.52 -20.91
N ALA A 560 28.15 1.52 -19.67
CA ALA A 560 27.61 0.70 -18.58
C ALA A 560 26.65 1.51 -17.71
N TYR A 561 25.78 0.81 -16.95
CA TYR A 561 24.74 1.43 -16.11
C TYR A 561 25.00 1.08 -14.65
N LEU A 562 25.26 2.11 -13.83
CA LEU A 562 25.61 1.98 -12.42
C LEU A 562 24.40 2.36 -11.55
N LEU A 563 24.02 1.46 -10.65
CA LEU A 563 23.02 1.68 -9.63
C LEU A 563 23.67 1.50 -8.26
N SER A 564 23.31 2.35 -7.31
CA SER A 564 23.83 2.27 -5.94
C SER A 564 22.73 2.60 -4.94
N ASP A 565 22.59 1.77 -3.94
CA ASP A 565 21.68 1.95 -2.82
C ASP A 565 22.32 1.41 -1.54
N SER A 566 22.05 2.05 -0.40
CA SER A 566 22.66 1.69 0.89
C SER A 566 22.23 0.31 1.42
N LYS A 567 21.06 -0.17 1.03
CA LYS A 567 20.51 -1.47 1.46
C LYS A 567 20.82 -2.58 0.45
N VAL A 568 20.83 -2.24 -0.82
CA VAL A 568 20.97 -3.19 -1.94
C VAL A 568 22.43 -3.34 -2.36
N GLY A 569 23.26 -2.32 -2.17
CA GLY A 569 24.64 -2.24 -2.63
C GLY A 569 24.76 -1.59 -4.01
N THR A 570 25.93 -1.78 -4.66
CA THR A 570 26.26 -1.16 -5.95
C THR A 570 26.36 -2.21 -7.04
N SER A 571 25.53 -2.08 -8.07
CA SER A 571 25.50 -2.98 -9.24
C SER A 571 25.87 -2.25 -10.53
N LEU A 572 26.64 -2.90 -11.38
CA LEU A 572 26.95 -2.44 -12.74
C LEU A 572 26.26 -3.35 -13.76
N TYR A 573 25.39 -2.77 -14.58
CA TYR A 573 24.69 -3.49 -15.65
C TYR A 573 25.39 -3.31 -16.98
N LEU A 574 25.70 -4.41 -17.65
CA LEU A 574 26.33 -4.51 -18.95
C LEU A 574 25.30 -5.09 -19.94
N ILE A 575 24.75 -4.24 -20.81
CA ILE A 575 23.59 -4.58 -21.64
C ILE A 575 24.00 -4.91 -23.09
N GLU A 576 25.15 -4.46 -23.52
CA GLU A 576 25.70 -4.70 -24.87
C GLU A 576 26.95 -5.56 -24.79
N ASP A 577 27.39 -6.14 -25.93
CA ASP A 577 28.67 -6.84 -25.99
C ASP A 577 29.84 -5.90 -25.71
N MET A 578 30.80 -6.36 -24.94
CA MET A 578 31.84 -5.50 -24.39
C MET A 578 33.15 -5.65 -25.16
N PRO A 579 33.65 -4.59 -25.83
CA PRO A 579 34.94 -4.65 -26.49
C PRO A 579 36.09 -4.75 -25.50
N GLU A 580 37.23 -5.30 -25.90
CA GLU A 580 38.40 -5.54 -25.05
C GLU A 580 38.89 -4.27 -24.34
N GLU A 581 38.91 -3.14 -25.05
CA GLU A 581 39.33 -1.85 -24.48
C GLU A 581 38.43 -1.38 -23.32
N ALA A 582 37.13 -1.68 -23.39
CA ALA A 582 36.19 -1.39 -22.32
C ALA A 582 36.38 -2.31 -21.10
N ILE A 583 36.71 -3.58 -21.32
CA ILE A 583 37.05 -4.54 -20.25
C ILE A 583 38.29 -4.05 -19.50
N ILE A 584 39.33 -3.64 -20.23
CA ILE A 584 40.56 -3.11 -19.64
C ILE A 584 40.27 -1.85 -18.81
N GLU A 585 39.44 -0.94 -19.32
CA GLU A 585 39.07 0.30 -18.61
C GLU A 585 38.22 0.01 -17.38
N LEU A 586 37.30 -0.95 -17.43
CA LEU A 586 36.54 -1.40 -16.27
C LEU A 586 37.47 -1.90 -15.14
N VAL A 587 38.39 -2.79 -15.47
CA VAL A 587 39.39 -3.34 -14.54
C VAL A 587 40.23 -2.20 -13.94
N ARG A 588 40.74 -1.28 -14.78
CA ARG A 588 41.50 -0.11 -14.31
C ARG A 588 40.69 0.72 -13.28
N LYS A 589 39.43 1.04 -13.59
CA LYS A 589 38.57 1.82 -12.68
C LYS A 589 38.30 1.11 -11.36
N ILE A 590 38.13 -0.21 -11.38
CA ILE A 590 37.95 -1.01 -10.15
C ILE A 590 39.25 -1.03 -9.34
N GLU A 591 40.41 -1.28 -9.98
CA GLU A 591 41.72 -1.29 -9.30
C GLU A 591 42.10 0.08 -8.74
N ALA A 592 41.71 1.16 -9.40
CA ALA A 592 41.92 2.54 -8.94
C ALA A 592 40.90 2.99 -7.86
N ASN A 593 39.97 2.13 -7.44
CA ASN A 593 38.84 2.45 -6.56
C ASN A 593 37.95 3.62 -7.06
N GLU A 594 37.93 3.85 -8.37
CA GLU A 594 36.99 4.78 -9.01
C GLU A 594 35.58 4.17 -9.12
N LEU A 595 35.50 2.84 -9.17
CA LEU A 595 34.28 2.06 -9.13
C LEU A 595 34.36 1.00 -8.03
N ASN A 596 33.54 1.17 -6.99
CA ASN A 596 33.37 0.17 -5.94
C ASN A 596 32.06 -0.58 -6.23
N LEU A 597 32.18 -1.84 -6.64
CA LEU A 597 31.06 -2.66 -7.10
C LEU A 597 30.88 -3.88 -6.21
N ASP A 598 29.63 -4.16 -5.87
CA ASP A 598 29.24 -5.41 -5.21
C ASP A 598 28.88 -6.49 -6.25
N ARG A 599 28.30 -6.07 -7.39
CA ARG A 599 27.83 -6.97 -8.44
C ARG A 599 28.08 -6.41 -9.84
N ILE A 600 28.39 -7.30 -10.79
CA ILE A 600 28.36 -7.02 -12.22
C ILE A 600 27.33 -7.95 -12.84
N ILE A 601 26.41 -7.43 -13.64
CA ILE A 601 25.33 -8.19 -14.25
C ILE A 601 25.40 -8.01 -15.76
N GLU A 602 25.54 -9.12 -16.47
CA GLU A 602 25.68 -9.19 -17.93
C GLU A 602 24.36 -9.63 -18.57
N TYR A 603 23.98 -8.98 -19.67
CA TYR A 603 22.87 -9.42 -20.50
C TYR A 603 23.34 -10.55 -21.43
N GLY A 604 23.01 -11.79 -21.06
CA GLY A 604 23.58 -13.01 -21.66
C GLY A 604 23.31 -13.15 -23.16
N TYR A 605 22.23 -12.55 -23.68
CA TYR A 605 21.94 -12.55 -25.12
C TYR A 605 22.85 -11.62 -25.93
N ALA A 606 23.52 -10.65 -25.30
CA ALA A 606 24.40 -9.71 -25.99
C ALA A 606 25.87 -10.14 -25.97
N PHE A 607 26.30 -10.90 -24.97
CA PHE A 607 27.71 -11.26 -24.78
C PHE A 607 28.11 -12.50 -25.58
N GLY A 608 29.12 -12.37 -26.42
CA GLY A 608 29.79 -13.49 -27.05
C GLY A 608 30.68 -14.27 -26.09
N TYR A 609 31.01 -15.52 -26.44
CA TYR A 609 31.89 -16.38 -25.64
C TYR A 609 33.24 -15.71 -25.32
N THR A 610 33.83 -15.03 -26.31
CA THR A 610 35.15 -14.37 -26.21
C THR A 610 35.11 -13.24 -25.18
N SER A 611 34.12 -12.33 -25.28
CA SER A 611 33.97 -11.17 -24.40
C SER A 611 33.69 -11.59 -22.97
N ASN A 612 32.81 -12.61 -22.79
CA ASN A 612 32.48 -13.17 -21.47
C ASN A 612 33.73 -13.81 -20.81
N THR A 613 34.50 -14.62 -21.59
CA THR A 613 35.73 -15.26 -21.09
C THR A 613 36.80 -14.21 -20.74
N ALA A 614 36.97 -13.18 -21.58
CA ALA A 614 37.91 -12.09 -21.33
C ALA A 614 37.53 -11.30 -20.07
N LEU A 615 36.27 -10.92 -19.92
CA LEU A 615 35.77 -10.21 -18.74
C LEU A 615 36.03 -11.00 -17.45
N ARG A 616 35.63 -12.28 -17.43
CA ARG A 616 35.83 -13.17 -16.27
C ARG A 616 37.30 -13.37 -15.91
N SER A 617 38.15 -13.54 -16.91
CA SER A 617 39.60 -13.74 -16.72
C SER A 617 40.24 -12.48 -16.13
N ASN A 618 39.89 -11.31 -16.65
CA ASN A 618 40.42 -10.05 -16.17
C ASN A 618 39.92 -9.71 -14.74
N LEU A 619 38.67 -9.98 -14.42
CA LEU A 619 38.13 -9.75 -13.07
C LEU A 619 38.72 -10.70 -12.00
N LYS A 620 39.16 -11.90 -12.38
CA LYS A 620 39.89 -12.81 -11.47
C LYS A 620 41.29 -12.34 -11.10
N THR A 621 41.88 -11.45 -11.88
CA THR A 621 43.26 -10.97 -11.70
C THR A 621 43.36 -9.60 -11.05
N LEU A 622 42.27 -9.09 -10.45
CA LEU A 622 42.24 -7.80 -9.79
C LEU A 622 43.28 -7.70 -8.66
N LYS A 623 44.14 -6.68 -8.70
CA LYS A 623 45.26 -6.49 -7.77
C LYS A 623 44.82 -6.00 -6.38
N ASN A 624 43.65 -5.36 -6.28
CA ASN A 624 43.13 -4.81 -5.01
C ASN A 624 42.44 -5.87 -4.12
N ARG A 625 42.55 -7.18 -4.45
CA ARG A 625 41.92 -8.31 -3.76
C ARG A 625 40.37 -8.30 -3.78
N THR A 626 39.74 -7.46 -4.60
CA THR A 626 38.30 -7.49 -4.80
C THR A 626 37.95 -8.73 -5.62
N SER A 627 37.04 -9.56 -5.14
CA SER A 627 36.55 -10.73 -5.86
C SER A 627 35.14 -10.44 -6.36
N ILE A 628 35.01 -10.12 -7.63
CA ILE A 628 33.71 -9.88 -8.28
C ILE A 628 33.54 -10.91 -9.38
N SER A 629 32.48 -11.70 -9.31
CA SER A 629 32.11 -12.62 -10.38
C SER A 629 30.87 -12.08 -11.11
N PRO A 630 30.93 -11.88 -12.42
CA PRO A 630 29.77 -11.44 -13.19
C PRO A 630 28.63 -12.47 -13.12
N VAL A 631 27.43 -11.98 -12.98
CA VAL A 631 26.19 -12.76 -13.04
C VAL A 631 25.60 -12.60 -14.43
N ILE A 632 25.40 -13.70 -15.15
CA ILE A 632 24.75 -13.68 -16.46
C ILE A 632 23.24 -13.77 -16.26
N ARG A 633 22.49 -12.91 -16.91
CA ARG A 633 21.02 -12.94 -16.96
C ARG A 633 20.52 -12.99 -18.40
N TYR A 634 19.58 -13.87 -18.62
CA TYR A 634 18.92 -14.09 -19.91
C TYR A 634 17.47 -13.59 -19.91
#